data_27a0f22c358b637854629ab1da9b031d
#
_entry.id   27a0f22c358b637854629ab1da9b031d
#
_cell.length_a   1.000
_cell.length_b   1.000
_cell.length_c   1.000
_cell.angle_alpha   90.00
_cell.angle_beta   90.00
_cell.angle_gamma   90.00
#
_symmetry.space_group_name_H-M   'P 1'
#
loop_
_entity.id
_entity.type
_entity.pdbx_description
1 polymer ?
#
loop_
_entity_poly.entity_id
_entity_poly.type
_entity_poly.pdbx_seq_one_letter_code
_entity_poly.pdbx_strand_id
1 'polypeptide(L)'
;MRTTRKAFLGGVGAFGVLATRALSAKHAFEDTTSWDPFVPNITDEATYLRRKFRQDVTDKATGLDIAGLKKLLREIVASGKAANESWRITKAKCFAALCTRQSIDVSHFDWFPAIACWDRHDLPMNDILGKRATEIKQKYCPEAMERARRNARIGAWTCGLDYCHSVPEWHSILPIGFPGMRARVEKHAKPGDPYYEGLRIAADAMLAGIDRFIAQAKKSLSSSSAAKMAAFPVSSGTPVGSGSGTPVGSSPDWESHHLGGDMRLVKEIACLERLRKGPPQTAYDVLMFLWLVFFYGDHLDAMQVRSLSQIDVTLTPYYDADVAAGRTTEAEFREQLKHFLWQWGSICFYWNQPIGLGGTRKDGTSEFNHVSKIVLDVADECALPTPKFLVKIAPNTPDWAMDKLLDMARRHRSLCFCGEQGMTRIMKSQGYSDEQCRTMIMKGCYEFADRCNTNETLPGTYNLLRPVPAILDDIYRGVFDPAKLPTYEAFKAEYERRIRATLATARKTIFEYEKHLGDVNPSNVFTLSSEYAIARGKDAFADGCEKGNNTAYFMTALGTTVDALLAVKEYVYERKELSLKEFGTILHENWEGHEPLRLRILRGKRKWGNNDPEANALGGWIAHMAGSCLNGIPNSRGGVFLNSGHSARAFIWMGRHIGASPDGRKRGEEVSKNLSPTMGADTEGVTALVATLSHVDNLDVPADFPLDVMLHPSAVQWRKGLDAMKAIVRQYHANGGCVVHFNVFSAEELRDAQSHPEKYENLQVRVCGWNVRWNDLDKVEQDKYIARAEAIMR
;
A
#
# COMPACT_ATOMS: atom_id res chain seq x y z
N MET A 1 19.64 -25.94 -11.97
CA MET A 1 18.22 -26.02 -11.57
C MET A 1 17.96 -26.77 -10.25
N ARG A 2 18.80 -26.62 -9.22
CA ARG A 2 18.61 -27.29 -7.92
C ARG A 2 18.87 -26.43 -6.68
N THR A 3 18.93 -25.11 -6.82
CA THR A 3 19.26 -24.18 -5.71
C THR A 3 18.10 -23.30 -5.20
N THR A 4 16.92 -23.40 -5.80
CA THR A 4 15.77 -22.54 -5.45
C THR A 4 14.80 -23.12 -4.39
N ARG A 5 14.97 -24.34 -3.96
CA ARG A 5 14.05 -25.00 -3.01
C ARG A 5 14.35 -24.74 -1.52
N LYS A 6 15.54 -24.33 -1.16
CA LYS A 6 15.90 -24.11 0.26
C LYS A 6 15.59 -22.71 0.80
N ALA A 7 15.45 -21.69 -0.06
CA ALA A 7 15.11 -20.33 0.35
C ALA A 7 13.61 -20.13 0.66
N PHE A 8 12.76 -21.08 0.24
CA PHE A 8 11.28 -20.96 0.34
C PHE A 8 10.73 -21.31 1.74
N LEU A 9 11.49 -21.92 2.61
CA LEU A 9 11.00 -22.45 3.88
C LEU A 9 11.34 -21.59 5.12
N GLY A 10 12.05 -20.50 4.96
CA GLY A 10 12.53 -19.67 6.08
C GLY A 10 11.76 -18.42 6.43
N GLY A 11 10.76 -18.02 5.65
CA GLY A 11 10.22 -16.67 5.75
C GLY A 11 8.71 -16.53 5.64
N VAL A 12 7.96 -17.02 6.62
CA VAL A 12 6.51 -16.77 6.68
C VAL A 12 6.20 -15.40 7.33
N GLY A 13 7.19 -14.56 7.59
CA GLY A 13 7.06 -13.20 8.07
C GLY A 13 7.15 -12.12 6.98
N ALA A 14 7.26 -12.50 5.71
CA ALA A 14 7.53 -11.58 4.61
C ALA A 14 6.52 -11.74 3.47
N PHE A 15 5.22 -11.63 3.76
CA PHE A 15 4.19 -11.72 2.73
C PHE A 15 4.28 -10.59 1.69
N GLY A 16 4.94 -9.48 2.00
CA GLY A 16 5.37 -8.50 1.00
C GLY A 16 6.63 -8.88 0.24
N VAL A 17 7.47 -9.74 0.80
CA VAL A 17 8.86 -9.93 0.35
C VAL A 17 8.99 -10.99 -0.75
N LEU A 18 8.26 -12.08 -0.69
CA LEU A 18 8.51 -13.22 -1.60
C LEU A 18 7.79 -13.12 -2.96
N ALA A 19 6.70 -12.36 -3.05
CA ALA A 19 6.01 -12.15 -4.32
C ALA A 19 6.75 -11.16 -5.23
N THR A 20 7.58 -10.29 -4.67
CA THR A 20 8.29 -9.24 -5.43
C THR A 20 9.64 -9.69 -5.99
N ARG A 21 10.28 -10.69 -5.41
CA ARG A 21 11.56 -11.19 -5.95
C ARG A 21 11.47 -11.78 -7.37
N ALA A 22 10.29 -12.14 -7.83
CA ALA A 22 10.08 -12.64 -9.18
C ALA A 22 9.79 -11.52 -10.20
N LEU A 23 9.46 -10.33 -9.75
CA LEU A 23 9.00 -9.23 -10.60
C LEU A 23 9.97 -8.04 -10.66
N SER A 24 10.82 -7.84 -9.66
CA SER A 24 11.56 -6.59 -9.54
C SER A 24 12.90 -6.53 -10.26
N ALA A 25 13.49 -7.62 -10.65
CA ALA A 25 14.94 -7.55 -10.87
C ALA A 25 15.44 -7.83 -12.28
N LYS A 26 14.66 -8.23 -13.24
CA LYS A 26 15.28 -8.71 -14.50
C LYS A 26 14.78 -8.18 -15.83
N HIS A 27 13.72 -7.46 -15.93
CA HIS A 27 13.21 -7.05 -17.24
C HIS A 27 12.90 -5.55 -17.45
N ALA A 28 12.94 -4.73 -16.43
CA ALA A 28 12.51 -3.34 -16.58
C ALA A 28 13.57 -2.39 -17.18
N PHE A 29 14.86 -2.75 -17.24
CA PHE A 29 15.89 -1.71 -17.42
C PHE A 29 17.13 -2.07 -18.25
N GLU A 30 17.02 -2.97 -19.22
CA GLU A 30 18.15 -3.23 -20.13
C GLU A 30 18.23 -2.24 -21.32
N ASP A 31 17.16 -1.53 -21.65
CA ASP A 31 17.20 -0.50 -22.69
C ASP A 31 17.29 0.90 -22.08
N THR A 32 18.49 1.43 -22.10
CA THR A 32 18.83 2.73 -21.50
C THR A 32 18.45 3.94 -22.34
N THR A 33 17.89 3.76 -23.55
CA THR A 33 17.70 4.83 -24.51
C THR A 33 16.28 5.36 -24.63
N SER A 34 15.26 4.62 -24.13
CA SER A 34 13.86 4.94 -24.37
C SER A 34 13.10 5.47 -23.17
N TRP A 35 13.76 5.73 -22.05
CA TRP A 35 13.07 6.05 -20.82
C TRP A 35 13.08 7.54 -20.52
N ASP A 36 12.04 8.26 -20.86
CA ASP A 36 11.63 9.49 -20.20
C ASP A 36 10.20 9.94 -20.49
N PRO A 37 9.20 9.25 -20.00
CA PRO A 37 7.83 9.73 -20.12
C PRO A 37 7.41 10.63 -18.98
N PHE A 38 8.23 10.76 -17.91
CA PHE A 38 7.80 11.46 -16.70
C PHE A 38 8.22 12.92 -16.65
N VAL A 39 9.22 13.29 -17.45
CA VAL A 39 9.78 14.64 -17.45
C VAL A 39 10.12 15.08 -18.88
N PRO A 40 9.14 15.27 -19.75
CA PRO A 40 9.41 15.84 -21.04
C PRO A 40 10.00 17.24 -20.85
N ASN A 41 11.12 17.53 -21.51
CA ASN A 41 11.77 18.83 -21.59
C ASN A 41 12.73 19.28 -20.47
N ILE A 42 13.28 18.39 -19.65
CA ILE A 42 14.36 18.76 -18.71
C ILE A 42 15.65 18.08 -19.13
N THR A 43 16.61 18.81 -19.70
CA THR A 43 17.82 18.24 -20.29
C THR A 43 18.86 17.79 -19.29
N ASP A 44 19.30 18.59 -18.34
CA ASP A 44 20.34 18.19 -17.36
C ASP A 44 19.75 17.62 -16.09
N GLU A 45 18.62 18.17 -15.64
CA GLU A 45 17.79 17.57 -14.61
C GLU A 45 17.26 16.20 -15.04
N ALA A 46 17.01 15.97 -16.32
CA ALA A 46 16.57 14.68 -16.85
C ALA A 46 17.56 13.56 -16.54
N THR A 47 18.85 13.81 -16.61
CA THR A 47 19.87 12.82 -16.24
C THR A 47 19.83 12.49 -14.75
N TYR A 48 19.66 13.49 -13.89
CA TYR A 48 19.50 13.29 -12.45
C TYR A 48 18.21 12.51 -12.13
N LEU A 49 17.11 12.91 -12.73
CA LEU A 49 15.81 12.27 -12.51
C LEU A 49 15.79 10.86 -13.09
N ARG A 50 16.35 10.61 -14.26
CA ARG A 50 16.54 9.26 -14.79
C ARG A 50 17.29 8.38 -13.82
N ARG A 51 18.40 8.84 -13.27
CA ARG A 51 19.14 8.12 -12.23
C ARG A 51 18.31 7.87 -10.99
N LYS A 52 17.57 8.87 -10.52
CA LYS A 52 16.69 8.81 -9.36
C LYS A 52 15.56 7.81 -9.57
N PHE A 53 14.89 7.83 -10.72
CA PHE A 53 13.75 6.95 -11.01
C PHE A 53 14.14 5.55 -11.46
N ARG A 54 15.33 5.38 -12.05
CA ARG A 54 15.82 4.07 -12.47
C ARG A 54 16.24 3.18 -11.35
N GLN A 55 16.48 3.76 -10.19
CA GLN A 55 17.04 2.97 -9.10
C GLN A 55 18.33 2.26 -9.54
N ASP A 56 19.11 2.89 -10.41
CA ASP A 56 20.50 2.52 -10.66
C ASP A 56 21.33 2.69 -9.39
N VAL A 57 20.78 2.18 -8.33
CA VAL A 57 21.30 2.13 -6.99
C VAL A 57 22.13 0.88 -6.92
N THR A 58 23.15 0.83 -7.71
CA THR A 58 24.26 -0.04 -7.39
C THR A 58 25.10 0.69 -6.34
N ASP A 59 25.63 -0.04 -5.38
CA ASP A 59 26.56 0.48 -4.37
C ASP A 59 27.64 1.39 -4.99
N LYS A 60 28.01 1.15 -6.25
CA LYS A 60 28.98 1.93 -7.02
C LYS A 60 28.44 3.26 -7.54
N ALA A 61 27.15 3.32 -7.94
CA ALA A 61 26.59 4.52 -8.54
C ALA A 61 26.19 5.56 -7.51
N THR A 62 25.85 5.14 -6.28
CA THR A 62 25.34 5.98 -5.19
C THR A 62 26.26 6.08 -3.99
N GLY A 63 27.35 5.31 -3.97
CA GLY A 63 28.22 5.19 -2.79
C GLY A 63 27.55 4.47 -1.61
N LEU A 64 26.44 3.76 -1.87
CA LEU A 64 25.76 2.95 -0.86
C LEU A 64 26.54 1.66 -0.60
N ASP A 65 26.96 1.50 0.64
CA ASP A 65 27.51 0.25 1.15
C ASP A 65 26.46 -0.53 1.96
N ILE A 66 25.48 -1.12 1.27
CA ILE A 66 24.43 -1.94 1.92
C ILE A 66 25.08 -3.13 2.66
N ALA A 67 26.10 -3.74 2.09
CA ALA A 67 26.78 -4.88 2.71
C ALA A 67 27.51 -4.46 4.00
N GLY A 68 28.22 -3.33 3.96
CA GLY A 68 28.88 -2.76 5.14
C GLY A 68 27.87 -2.33 6.21
N LEU A 69 26.76 -1.72 5.83
CA LEU A 69 25.70 -1.37 6.78
C LEU A 69 25.09 -2.63 7.42
N LYS A 70 24.76 -3.67 6.66
CA LYS A 70 24.29 -4.96 7.21
C LYS A 70 25.32 -5.57 8.17
N LYS A 71 26.62 -5.52 7.83
CA LYS A 71 27.70 -5.98 8.71
C LYS A 71 27.74 -5.15 10.01
N LEU A 72 27.72 -3.85 9.93
CA LEU A 72 27.70 -2.94 11.09
C LEU A 72 26.53 -3.23 12.03
N LEU A 73 25.32 -3.41 11.49
CA LEU A 73 24.16 -3.74 12.31
C LEU A 73 24.31 -5.09 13.03
N ARG A 74 24.89 -6.09 12.37
CA ARG A 74 25.17 -7.40 13.00
C ARG A 74 26.20 -7.30 14.11
N GLU A 75 27.21 -6.44 13.97
CA GLU A 75 28.20 -6.17 15.00
C GLU A 75 27.58 -5.49 16.23
N ILE A 76 26.69 -4.49 16.01
CA ILE A 76 25.94 -3.84 17.08
C ILE A 76 25.07 -4.86 17.83
N VAL A 77 24.36 -5.72 17.10
CA VAL A 77 23.52 -6.77 17.70
C VAL A 77 24.37 -7.77 18.50
N ALA A 78 25.52 -8.17 17.99
CA ALA A 78 26.43 -9.08 18.69
C ALA A 78 26.98 -8.47 19.97
N SER A 79 27.39 -7.19 19.92
CA SER A 79 27.86 -6.43 21.08
C SER A 79 26.77 -6.26 22.14
N GLY A 80 25.54 -5.90 21.73
CA GLY A 80 24.41 -5.78 22.65
C GLY A 80 24.08 -7.11 23.34
N LYS A 81 24.12 -8.22 22.59
CA LYS A 81 23.93 -9.57 23.14
C LYS A 81 25.02 -9.96 24.15
N ALA A 82 26.29 -9.67 23.84
CA ALA A 82 27.40 -9.92 24.74
C ALA A 82 27.32 -9.10 26.04
N ALA A 83 26.82 -7.87 25.96
CA ALA A 83 26.58 -6.98 27.09
C ALA A 83 25.27 -7.24 27.84
N ASN A 84 24.50 -8.25 27.46
CA ASN A 84 23.14 -8.51 27.96
C ASN A 84 22.24 -7.26 27.93
N GLU A 85 22.39 -6.45 26.86
CA GLU A 85 21.63 -5.23 26.66
C GLU A 85 20.20 -5.52 26.22
N SER A 86 19.25 -4.66 26.62
CA SER A 86 17.87 -4.74 26.16
C SER A 86 17.81 -4.63 24.64
N TRP A 87 17.01 -5.48 23.99
CA TRP A 87 16.79 -5.43 22.55
C TRP A 87 16.26 -4.08 22.08
N ARG A 88 15.47 -3.40 22.90
CA ARG A 88 14.98 -2.04 22.63
C ARG A 88 16.13 -1.05 22.41
N ILE A 89 17.13 -1.07 23.29
CA ILE A 89 18.32 -0.23 23.18
C ILE A 89 19.18 -0.66 21.99
N THR A 90 19.44 -1.95 21.84
CA THR A 90 20.23 -2.48 20.73
C THR A 90 19.63 -2.11 19.37
N LYS A 91 18.30 -2.25 19.20
CA LYS A 91 17.63 -1.83 17.97
C LYS A 91 17.71 -0.32 17.75
N ALA A 92 17.55 0.49 18.79
CA ALA A 92 17.70 1.93 18.69
C ALA A 92 19.12 2.34 18.27
N LYS A 93 20.16 1.64 18.76
CA LYS A 93 21.55 1.84 18.30
C LYS A 93 21.74 1.44 16.83
N CYS A 94 21.09 0.37 16.36
CA CYS A 94 21.08 0.02 14.94
C CYS A 94 20.43 1.13 14.09
N PHE A 95 19.32 1.65 14.54
CA PHE A 95 18.63 2.78 13.89
C PHE A 95 19.53 4.02 13.87
N ALA A 96 20.18 4.36 14.98
CA ALA A 96 21.11 5.49 15.08
C ALA A 96 22.31 5.32 14.15
N ALA A 97 22.84 4.12 14.01
CA ALA A 97 23.91 3.83 13.06
C ALA A 97 23.47 4.08 11.62
N LEU A 98 22.24 3.70 11.24
CA LEU A 98 21.69 4.00 9.91
C LEU A 98 21.48 5.51 9.71
N CYS A 99 20.93 6.24 10.68
CA CYS A 99 20.77 7.69 10.60
C CYS A 99 22.11 8.42 10.36
N THR A 100 23.21 7.90 10.92
CA THR A 100 24.50 8.56 10.93
C THR A 100 25.52 8.03 9.93
N ARG A 101 25.32 6.86 9.33
CA ARG A 101 26.32 6.19 8.49
C ARG A 101 25.90 5.94 7.04
N GLN A 102 24.60 5.91 6.75
CA GLN A 102 24.18 5.69 5.37
C GLN A 102 24.59 6.83 4.44
N SER A 103 24.76 6.54 3.16
CA SER A 103 24.96 7.56 2.14
C SER A 103 23.71 8.42 1.98
N ILE A 104 23.92 9.71 1.84
CA ILE A 104 22.88 10.71 1.54
C ILE A 104 23.30 11.49 0.32
N ASP A 105 22.33 11.85 -0.52
CA ASP A 105 22.55 12.69 -1.70
C ASP A 105 21.66 13.94 -1.57
N VAL A 106 22.28 15.10 -1.69
CA VAL A 106 21.60 16.41 -1.67
C VAL A 106 22.05 17.16 -2.92
N SER A 107 21.15 17.30 -3.87
CA SER A 107 21.42 17.81 -5.18
C SER A 107 20.73 19.16 -5.43
N HIS A 108 21.38 20.07 -6.16
CA HIS A 108 20.79 21.32 -6.64
C HIS A 108 19.65 21.09 -7.66
N PHE A 109 19.48 19.86 -8.17
CA PHE A 109 18.37 19.48 -9.04
C PHE A 109 17.11 19.06 -8.26
N ASP A 110 17.13 18.98 -6.95
CA ASP A 110 16.01 18.55 -6.13
C ASP A 110 15.64 19.57 -5.05
N TRP A 111 14.42 19.46 -4.56
CA TRP A 111 13.92 20.19 -3.39
C TRP A 111 14.03 19.35 -2.12
N PHE A 112 14.35 18.08 -2.22
CA PHE A 112 14.40 17.15 -1.09
C PHE A 112 15.69 16.34 -1.13
N PRO A 113 16.26 16.00 0.04
CA PRO A 113 17.41 15.11 0.07
C PRO A 113 17.01 13.77 -0.57
N ALA A 114 17.79 13.36 -1.57
CA ALA A 114 17.58 12.08 -2.18
C ALA A 114 17.96 10.98 -1.21
N ILE A 115 17.02 10.08 -1.04
CA ILE A 115 17.31 8.80 -0.44
C ILE A 115 17.79 7.91 -1.56
N ALA A 116 18.85 7.21 -1.27
CA ALA A 116 19.20 6.09 -2.11
C ALA A 116 17.99 5.18 -2.23
N CYS A 117 17.53 4.97 -3.47
CA CYS A 117 16.42 4.07 -3.76
C CYS A 117 16.88 2.65 -3.48
N TRP A 118 16.64 2.17 -2.29
CA TRP A 118 16.89 0.79 -1.97
C TRP A 118 15.71 -0.05 -2.39
N ASP A 119 16.00 -1.20 -2.96
CA ASP A 119 15.02 -2.24 -2.94
C ASP A 119 14.63 -2.45 -1.46
N ARG A 120 13.37 -2.17 -1.13
CA ARG A 120 12.85 -2.28 0.22
C ARG A 120 13.14 -3.64 0.87
N HIS A 121 13.31 -4.67 0.07
CA HIS A 121 13.64 -6.01 0.53
C HIS A 121 15.08 -6.15 1.02
N ASP A 122 15.96 -5.28 0.57
CA ASP A 122 17.37 -5.28 0.94
C ASP A 122 17.74 -4.26 2.03
N LEU A 123 16.75 -3.60 2.64
CA LEU A 123 16.99 -2.67 3.75
C LEU A 123 17.81 -3.34 4.85
N PRO A 124 18.89 -2.69 5.33
CA PRO A 124 19.80 -3.30 6.33
C PRO A 124 19.08 -3.73 7.61
N MET A 125 18.08 -2.99 8.07
CA MET A 125 17.31 -3.33 9.25
C MET A 125 16.55 -4.66 9.09
N ASN A 126 16.05 -4.97 7.89
CA ASN A 126 15.30 -6.21 7.63
C ASN A 126 16.16 -7.48 7.83
N ASP A 127 17.48 -7.41 7.61
CA ASP A 127 18.39 -8.55 7.84
C ASP A 127 18.40 -8.96 9.32
N ILE A 128 18.51 -8.00 10.23
CA ILE A 128 18.54 -8.30 11.67
C ILE A 128 17.16 -8.64 12.22
N LEU A 129 16.10 -7.97 11.75
CA LEU A 129 14.73 -8.23 12.19
C LEU A 129 14.23 -9.61 11.71
N GLY A 130 14.57 -10.04 10.49
CA GLY A 130 14.22 -11.36 9.97
C GLY A 130 14.82 -12.49 10.82
N LYS A 131 16.08 -12.35 11.25
CA LYS A 131 16.72 -13.29 12.18
C LYS A 131 16.03 -13.28 13.54
N ARG A 132 15.81 -12.09 14.10
CA ARG A 132 15.12 -11.92 15.38
C ARG A 132 13.72 -12.53 15.36
N ALA A 133 12.93 -12.28 14.31
CA ALA A 133 11.61 -12.87 14.14
C ALA A 133 11.65 -14.41 14.13
N THR A 134 12.66 -14.98 13.49
CA THR A 134 12.84 -16.41 13.46
C THR A 134 13.17 -16.98 14.83
N GLU A 135 14.14 -16.39 15.56
CA GLU A 135 14.52 -16.78 16.91
C GLU A 135 13.33 -16.71 17.88
N ILE A 136 12.58 -15.60 17.87
CA ILE A 136 11.42 -15.40 18.74
C ILE A 136 10.34 -16.45 18.44
N LYS A 137 9.99 -16.65 17.16
CA LYS A 137 8.96 -17.63 16.78
C LYS A 137 9.37 -19.06 17.14
N GLN A 138 10.62 -19.43 16.92
CA GLN A 138 11.13 -20.75 17.30
C GLN A 138 11.09 -20.97 18.81
N LYS A 139 11.42 -19.94 19.59
CA LYS A 139 11.47 -20.04 21.05
C LYS A 139 10.08 -20.06 21.71
N TYR A 140 9.17 -19.19 21.23
CA TYR A 140 7.90 -18.94 21.91
C TYR A 140 6.67 -19.47 21.19
N CYS A 141 6.75 -19.74 19.88
CA CYS A 141 5.59 -20.08 19.05
C CYS A 141 5.86 -21.32 18.14
N PRO A 142 6.54 -22.39 18.57
CA PRO A 142 6.90 -23.52 17.69
C PRO A 142 5.67 -24.23 17.11
N GLU A 143 4.63 -24.44 17.91
CA GLU A 143 3.38 -25.06 17.46
C GLU A 143 2.62 -24.15 16.48
N ALA A 144 2.58 -22.83 16.72
CA ALA A 144 1.97 -21.86 15.83
C ALA A 144 2.67 -21.84 14.46
N MET A 145 4.01 -21.98 14.45
CA MET A 145 4.76 -22.10 13.20
C MET A 145 4.35 -23.32 12.39
N GLU A 146 4.20 -24.47 13.05
CA GLU A 146 3.81 -25.71 12.37
C GLU A 146 2.36 -25.62 11.86
N ARG A 147 1.42 -25.08 12.68
CA ARG A 147 0.04 -24.82 12.26
C ARG A 147 0.01 -23.92 11.02
N ALA A 148 0.75 -22.80 11.03
CA ALA A 148 0.83 -21.88 9.91
C ALA A 148 1.37 -22.55 8.64
N ARG A 149 2.48 -23.28 8.74
CA ARG A 149 3.08 -24.01 7.60
C ARG A 149 2.14 -25.02 6.98
N ARG A 150 1.49 -25.84 7.82
CA ARG A 150 0.53 -26.87 7.35
C ARG A 150 -0.62 -26.25 6.60
N ASN A 151 -1.23 -25.19 7.13
CA ASN A 151 -2.39 -24.57 6.51
C ASN A 151 -2.04 -23.74 5.27
N ALA A 152 -0.87 -23.11 5.23
CA ALA A 152 -0.37 -22.43 4.04
C ALA A 152 -0.13 -23.40 2.88
N ARG A 153 0.42 -24.58 3.14
CA ARG A 153 0.67 -25.62 2.11
C ARG A 153 -0.59 -26.08 1.39
N ILE A 154 -1.72 -26.11 2.07
CA ILE A 154 -3.00 -26.52 1.50
C ILE A 154 -3.87 -25.36 1.03
N GLY A 155 -3.36 -24.14 1.04
CA GLY A 155 -4.09 -22.94 0.61
C GLY A 155 -5.28 -22.59 1.49
N ALA A 156 -5.28 -22.97 2.78
CA ALA A 156 -6.36 -22.68 3.69
C ALA A 156 -6.25 -21.26 4.27
N TRP A 157 -5.10 -20.92 4.81
CA TRP A 157 -4.80 -19.62 5.36
C TRP A 157 -3.30 -19.40 5.55
N THR A 158 -2.92 -18.14 5.71
CA THR A 158 -1.56 -17.71 6.01
C THR A 158 -1.56 -16.70 7.14
N CYS A 159 -0.44 -16.61 7.85
CA CYS A 159 -0.20 -15.52 8.79
C CYS A 159 1.29 -15.29 9.01
N GLY A 160 1.62 -14.08 9.43
CA GLY A 160 2.97 -13.63 9.76
C GLY A 160 2.95 -12.52 10.80
N LEU A 161 4.13 -11.97 11.09
CA LEU A 161 4.25 -10.72 11.83
C LEU A 161 4.07 -9.57 10.82
N ASP A 162 3.23 -8.62 11.14
CA ASP A 162 2.96 -7.48 10.28
C ASP A 162 3.32 -6.15 10.96
N TYR A 163 4.06 -5.31 10.23
CA TYR A 163 4.43 -3.96 10.62
C TYR A 163 4.09 -2.95 9.50
N CYS A 164 3.11 -3.32 8.68
CA CYS A 164 2.96 -2.72 7.34
C CYS A 164 1.87 -1.67 7.22
N HIS A 165 0.95 -1.55 8.16
CA HIS A 165 -0.23 -0.68 8.00
C HIS A 165 -0.34 0.38 9.09
N SER A 166 0.80 0.98 9.43
CA SER A 166 0.88 1.98 10.48
C SER A 166 0.99 3.39 9.93
N VAL A 167 0.43 4.34 10.64
CA VAL A 167 0.48 5.76 10.28
C VAL A 167 0.96 6.57 11.49
N PRO A 168 2.02 7.40 11.36
CA PRO A 168 2.41 8.31 12.41
C PRO A 168 1.27 9.24 12.81
N GLU A 169 1.19 9.62 14.08
CA GLU A 169 0.19 10.58 14.56
C GLU A 169 0.54 12.01 14.08
N TRP A 170 0.36 12.27 12.77
CA TRP A 170 0.76 13.51 12.11
C TRP A 170 0.27 14.77 12.84
N HIS A 171 -0.99 14.77 13.30
CA HIS A 171 -1.58 15.89 14.05
C HIS A 171 -0.91 16.12 15.40
N SER A 172 -0.27 15.09 15.96
CA SER A 172 0.46 15.14 17.24
C SER A 172 1.91 15.61 17.08
N ILE A 173 2.57 15.25 15.97
CA ILE A 173 4.00 15.54 15.79
C ILE A 173 4.28 16.78 14.94
N LEU A 174 3.39 17.16 14.01
CA LEU A 174 3.55 18.38 13.22
C LEU A 174 3.67 19.65 14.10
N PRO A 175 2.82 19.85 15.14
CA PRO A 175 2.91 21.04 15.97
C PRO A 175 4.17 21.13 16.86
N ILE A 176 4.88 20.02 17.06
CA ILE A 176 6.04 19.99 17.97
C ILE A 176 7.38 19.75 17.26
N GLY A 177 7.34 19.19 16.03
CA GLY A 177 8.54 18.86 15.26
C GLY A 177 9.46 17.82 15.92
N PHE A 178 10.61 17.56 15.32
CA PHE A 178 11.58 16.58 15.83
C PHE A 178 12.09 16.90 17.24
N PRO A 179 12.44 18.17 17.58
CA PRO A 179 12.84 18.50 18.95
C PRO A 179 11.74 18.27 19.98
N GLY A 180 10.48 18.55 19.61
CA GLY A 180 9.33 18.29 20.50
C GLY A 180 9.07 16.80 20.71
N MET A 181 9.29 15.95 19.71
CA MET A 181 9.25 14.49 19.88
C MET A 181 10.30 14.03 20.88
N ARG A 182 11.52 14.60 20.82
CA ARG A 182 12.58 14.32 21.79
C ARG A 182 12.22 14.79 23.21
N ALA A 183 11.69 16.02 23.32
CA ALA A 183 11.27 16.59 24.61
C ALA A 183 10.11 15.79 25.25
N ARG A 184 9.21 15.26 24.43
CA ARG A 184 8.10 14.38 24.88
C ARG A 184 8.64 13.13 25.57
N VAL A 185 9.73 12.53 25.07
CA VAL A 185 10.38 11.40 25.74
C VAL A 185 10.87 11.79 27.12
N GLU A 186 11.56 12.94 27.25
CA GLU A 186 12.07 13.40 28.55
C GLU A 186 10.97 13.70 29.56
N LYS A 187 9.84 14.24 29.11
CA LYS A 187 8.68 14.52 29.97
C LYS A 187 8.18 13.28 30.71
N HIS A 188 8.27 12.09 30.07
CA HIS A 188 7.75 10.85 30.61
C HIS A 188 8.84 9.85 31.03
N ALA A 189 10.10 10.16 30.79
CA ALA A 189 11.23 9.27 31.03
C ALA A 189 11.33 8.80 32.48
N LYS A 190 11.56 7.51 32.64
CA LYS A 190 11.89 6.88 33.95
C LYS A 190 13.37 6.52 33.95
N PRO A 191 14.09 6.87 34.98
CA PRO A 191 15.52 6.56 35.10
C PRO A 191 15.78 5.05 35.00
N GLY A 192 16.71 4.67 34.15
CA GLY A 192 17.12 3.28 33.96
C GLY A 192 16.13 2.37 33.18
N ASP A 193 15.03 2.93 32.70
CA ASP A 193 14.08 2.17 31.88
C ASP A 193 14.56 2.07 30.41
N PRO A 194 14.88 0.86 29.92
CA PRO A 194 15.35 0.65 28.54
C PRO A 194 14.38 1.16 27.46
N TYR A 195 13.11 1.25 27.77
CA TYR A 195 12.11 1.77 26.83
C TYR A 195 12.39 3.24 26.50
N TYR A 196 12.55 4.09 27.50
CA TYR A 196 12.80 5.51 27.30
C TYR A 196 14.22 5.78 26.78
N GLU A 197 15.20 4.97 27.23
CA GLU A 197 16.56 5.08 26.72
C GLU A 197 16.63 4.79 25.22
N GLY A 198 15.97 3.74 24.75
CA GLY A 198 15.88 3.44 23.31
C GLY A 198 15.20 4.57 22.52
N LEU A 199 14.13 5.16 23.03
CA LEU A 199 13.46 6.29 22.38
C LEU A 199 14.33 7.55 22.35
N ARG A 200 15.10 7.80 23.42
CA ARG A 200 16.05 8.90 23.48
C ARG A 200 17.13 8.77 22.40
N ILE A 201 17.75 7.60 22.32
CA ILE A 201 18.75 7.28 21.28
C ILE A 201 18.16 7.51 19.87
N ALA A 202 16.95 7.05 19.64
CA ALA A 202 16.32 7.18 18.33
C ALA A 202 15.99 8.64 17.97
N ALA A 203 15.44 9.41 18.91
CA ALA A 203 15.13 10.83 18.69
C ALA A 203 16.39 11.66 18.44
N ASP A 204 17.44 11.43 19.24
CA ASP A 204 18.74 12.10 19.07
C ASP A 204 19.37 11.74 17.71
N ALA A 205 19.21 10.49 17.26
CA ALA A 205 19.69 10.03 15.96
C ALA A 205 18.96 10.69 14.77
N MET A 206 17.65 10.91 14.88
CA MET A 206 16.89 11.64 13.86
C MET A 206 17.40 13.08 13.73
N LEU A 207 17.64 13.75 14.85
CA LEU A 207 18.20 15.10 14.87
C LEU A 207 19.62 15.15 14.28
N ALA A 208 20.48 14.19 14.62
CA ALA A 208 21.81 14.05 14.02
C ALA A 208 21.75 13.77 12.50
N GLY A 209 20.76 13.01 12.06
CA GLY A 209 20.49 12.81 10.63
C GLY A 209 20.16 14.11 9.90
N ILE A 210 19.35 14.98 10.49
CA ILE A 210 19.04 16.30 9.94
C ILE A 210 20.33 17.15 9.87
N ASP A 211 21.17 17.15 10.89
CA ASP A 211 22.45 17.85 10.88
C ASP A 211 23.35 17.40 9.72
N ARG A 212 23.33 16.11 9.38
CA ARG A 212 24.05 15.57 8.22
C ARG A 212 23.48 16.06 6.89
N PHE A 213 22.16 16.09 6.74
CA PHE A 213 21.54 16.67 5.54
C PHE A 213 21.92 18.14 5.35
N ILE A 214 21.89 18.94 6.42
CA ILE A 214 22.32 20.33 6.40
C ILE A 214 23.79 20.44 5.98
N ALA A 215 24.67 19.64 6.53
CA ALA A 215 26.10 19.66 6.20
C ALA A 215 26.34 19.28 4.71
N GLN A 216 25.63 18.27 4.20
CA GLN A 216 25.75 17.86 2.80
C GLN A 216 25.18 18.92 1.85
N ALA A 217 24.04 19.54 2.19
CA ALA A 217 23.45 20.61 1.40
C ALA A 217 24.41 21.82 1.29
N LYS A 218 25.03 22.22 2.42
CA LYS A 218 26.05 23.28 2.45
C LYS A 218 27.28 22.93 1.60
N LYS A 219 27.71 21.68 1.64
CA LYS A 219 28.81 21.20 0.78
C LYS A 219 28.44 21.25 -0.69
N SER A 220 27.24 20.80 -1.08
CA SER A 220 26.75 20.84 -2.47
C SER A 220 26.66 22.28 -2.97
N LEU A 221 26.16 23.21 -2.14
CA LEU A 221 26.08 24.63 -2.46
C LEU A 221 27.48 25.25 -2.67
N SER A 222 28.43 24.99 -1.78
CA SER A 222 29.80 25.49 -1.90
C SER A 222 30.54 24.97 -3.13
N SER A 223 30.31 23.69 -3.48
CA SER A 223 30.91 23.08 -4.67
C SER A 223 30.34 23.70 -5.96
N SER A 224 29.05 24.01 -6.02
CA SER A 224 28.43 24.71 -7.14
C SER A 224 29.01 26.12 -7.32
N SER A 225 29.17 26.89 -6.24
CA SER A 225 29.72 28.25 -6.27
C SER A 225 31.20 28.26 -6.68
N ALA A 226 31.98 27.28 -6.19
CA ALA A 226 33.40 27.15 -6.55
C ALA A 226 33.58 26.76 -8.05
N ALA A 227 32.70 25.91 -8.58
CA ALA A 227 32.72 25.58 -10.01
C ALA A 227 32.38 26.78 -10.89
N LYS A 228 31.52 27.67 -10.46
CA LYS A 228 31.23 28.95 -11.16
C LYS A 228 32.42 29.89 -11.16
N MET A 229 33.10 30.04 -10.01
CA MET A 229 34.32 30.87 -9.93
C MET A 229 35.49 30.33 -10.79
N ALA A 230 35.61 29.00 -10.90
CA ALA A 230 36.65 28.39 -11.71
C ALA A 230 36.36 28.45 -13.23
N ALA A 231 35.10 28.62 -13.62
CA ALA A 231 34.67 28.73 -15.02
C ALA A 231 34.89 30.15 -15.62
N PHE A 232 35.26 31.16 -14.81
CA PHE A 232 35.64 32.50 -15.27
C PHE A 232 37.16 32.64 -15.20
N PRO A 233 37.91 32.44 -16.29
CA PRO A 233 39.32 32.85 -16.31
C PRO A 233 39.36 34.36 -16.22
N VAL A 234 40.07 34.89 -15.20
CA VAL A 234 40.40 36.31 -15.12
C VAL A 234 41.30 36.59 -16.33
N SER A 235 40.74 37.09 -17.41
CA SER A 235 41.50 37.64 -18.51
C SER A 235 42.10 38.99 -18.01
N SER A 236 43.35 38.99 -17.66
CA SER A 236 44.17 40.20 -17.49
C SER A 236 44.24 40.91 -18.85
N GLY A 237 43.67 42.08 -18.87
CA GLY A 237 43.50 43.07 -19.82
C GLY A 237 44.38 43.19 -21.05
N THR A 238 43.76 43.74 -22.06
CA THR A 238 44.20 44.97 -22.77
C THR A 238 43.08 45.47 -23.66
N PRO A 239 42.81 46.76 -23.82
CA PRO A 239 41.73 47.27 -24.65
C PRO A 239 42.24 47.49 -26.09
N VAL A 240 41.63 46.87 -27.07
CA VAL A 240 41.78 47.28 -28.46
C VAL A 240 40.47 47.15 -29.26
N GLY A 241 40.04 48.24 -29.81
CA GLY A 241 39.46 48.32 -31.13
C GLY A 241 37.97 48.13 -31.29
N SER A 242 37.28 49.21 -31.59
CA SER A 242 35.95 49.34 -32.16
C SER A 242 35.79 48.48 -33.42
N GLY A 243 34.84 47.60 -33.42
CA GLY A 243 34.38 46.81 -34.58
C GLY A 243 32.91 46.45 -34.41
N SER A 244 32.09 47.05 -35.26
CA SER A 244 30.63 46.79 -35.37
C SER A 244 30.40 45.38 -35.89
N GLY A 245 29.98 44.49 -35.06
CA GLY A 245 29.51 43.14 -35.42
C GLY A 245 28.37 42.75 -34.50
N THR A 246 27.24 42.47 -35.10
CA THR A 246 26.05 41.94 -34.43
C THR A 246 26.39 40.68 -33.65
N PRO A 247 26.00 40.57 -32.36
CA PRO A 247 26.23 39.34 -31.60
C PRO A 247 25.26 38.27 -32.08
N VAL A 248 25.84 37.17 -32.56
CA VAL A 248 25.09 35.87 -32.66
C VAL A 248 24.76 35.43 -31.28
N GLY A 249 23.48 35.12 -31.03
CA GLY A 249 22.93 34.86 -29.72
C GLY A 249 23.65 33.72 -28.98
N SER A 250 24.20 34.08 -27.85
CA SER A 250 24.46 33.11 -26.78
C SER A 250 23.13 32.76 -26.12
N SER A 251 22.83 31.49 -26.12
CA SER A 251 21.59 30.98 -25.50
C SER A 251 21.59 31.29 -24.00
N PRO A 252 20.53 31.91 -23.45
CA PRO A 252 20.46 32.34 -22.07
C PRO A 252 20.10 31.24 -21.04
N ASP A 253 19.90 30.00 -21.50
CA ASP A 253 19.15 29.01 -20.70
C ASP A 253 19.95 28.30 -19.58
N TRP A 254 21.25 28.16 -19.69
CA TRP A 254 21.99 27.38 -18.67
C TRP A 254 22.29 28.16 -17.40
N GLU A 255 22.47 29.47 -17.46
CA GLU A 255 22.76 30.31 -16.28
C GLU A 255 21.51 30.43 -15.37
N SER A 256 20.31 30.46 -15.96
CA SER A 256 19.06 30.55 -15.20
C SER A 256 18.78 29.25 -14.42
N HIS A 257 19.13 28.08 -14.95
CA HIS A 257 18.94 26.80 -14.28
C HIS A 257 19.91 26.60 -13.10
N HIS A 258 21.16 27.02 -13.22
CA HIS A 258 22.13 26.92 -12.12
C HIS A 258 21.83 27.90 -10.97
N LEU A 259 21.38 29.11 -11.27
CA LEU A 259 20.93 30.05 -10.25
C LEU A 259 19.67 29.53 -9.52
N GLY A 260 18.75 28.88 -10.24
CA GLY A 260 17.60 28.19 -9.65
C GLY A 260 18.00 27.06 -8.70
N GLY A 261 18.99 26.26 -9.08
CA GLY A 261 19.50 25.14 -8.26
C GLY A 261 20.15 25.59 -6.95
N ASP A 262 20.98 26.64 -6.98
CA ASP A 262 21.57 27.20 -5.76
C ASP A 262 20.49 27.77 -4.84
N MET A 263 19.45 28.41 -5.37
CA MET A 263 18.31 28.89 -4.59
C MET A 263 17.50 27.76 -3.96
N ARG A 264 17.34 26.63 -4.65
CA ARG A 264 16.71 25.41 -4.07
C ARG A 264 17.51 24.95 -2.85
N LEU A 265 18.84 24.77 -2.97
CA LEU A 265 19.71 24.38 -1.86
C LEU A 265 19.67 25.37 -0.69
N VAL A 266 19.64 26.67 -0.95
CA VAL A 266 19.51 27.69 0.10
C VAL A 266 18.18 27.52 0.87
N LYS A 267 17.06 27.29 0.15
CA LYS A 267 15.76 27.05 0.77
C LYS A 267 15.70 25.72 1.50
N GLU A 268 16.32 24.67 0.96
CA GLU A 268 16.44 23.37 1.62
C GLU A 268 17.22 23.46 2.93
N ILE A 269 18.37 24.13 2.93
CA ILE A 269 19.17 24.37 4.15
C ILE A 269 18.33 25.11 5.19
N ALA A 270 17.67 26.21 4.79
CA ALA A 270 16.84 27.00 5.70
C ALA A 270 15.66 26.19 6.28
N CYS A 271 15.05 25.35 5.47
CA CYS A 271 13.99 24.43 5.89
C CYS A 271 14.50 23.41 6.92
N LEU A 272 15.60 22.72 6.61
CA LEU A 272 16.21 21.72 7.51
C LEU A 272 16.67 22.36 8.83
N GLU A 273 17.22 23.58 8.79
CA GLU A 273 17.62 24.33 10.00
C GLU A 273 16.41 24.71 10.87
N ARG A 274 15.26 25.05 10.27
CA ARG A 274 14.02 25.27 11.04
C ARG A 274 13.53 23.96 11.66
N LEU A 275 13.45 22.88 10.89
CA LEU A 275 13.03 21.56 11.39
C LEU A 275 13.96 21.00 12.47
N ARG A 276 15.25 21.34 12.41
CA ARG A 276 16.24 20.99 13.44
C ARG A 276 15.96 21.69 14.77
N LYS A 277 15.36 22.89 14.74
CA LYS A 277 15.14 23.76 15.92
C LYS A 277 13.72 23.70 16.46
N GLY A 278 12.72 23.33 15.64
CA GLY A 278 11.32 23.37 16.03
C GLY A 278 10.36 22.72 15.04
N PRO A 279 9.06 23.02 15.15
CA PRO A 279 8.05 22.53 14.24
C PRO A 279 8.13 23.18 12.85
N PRO A 280 7.50 22.55 11.83
CA PRO A 280 7.29 23.16 10.52
C PRO A 280 6.66 24.54 10.60
N GLN A 281 7.15 25.51 9.82
CA GLN A 281 6.67 26.89 9.77
C GLN A 281 6.10 27.29 8.41
N THR A 282 6.45 26.54 7.36
CA THR A 282 6.03 26.78 5.97
C THR A 282 5.43 25.54 5.37
N ALA A 283 4.71 25.67 4.25
CA ALA A 283 4.19 24.52 3.49
C ALA A 283 5.35 23.60 3.04
N TYR A 284 6.46 24.17 2.62
CA TYR A 284 7.65 23.41 2.26
C TYR A 284 8.25 22.64 3.46
N ASP A 285 8.27 23.27 4.65
CA ASP A 285 8.71 22.56 5.86
C ASP A 285 7.82 21.37 6.19
N VAL A 286 6.51 21.49 5.96
CA VAL A 286 5.57 20.37 6.15
C VAL A 286 5.88 19.23 5.20
N LEU A 287 6.08 19.52 3.91
CA LEU A 287 6.44 18.50 2.92
C LEU A 287 7.76 17.80 3.29
N MET A 288 8.78 18.57 3.69
CA MET A 288 10.07 18.06 4.14
C MET A 288 9.92 17.21 5.42
N PHE A 289 9.11 17.64 6.38
CA PHE A 289 8.85 16.88 7.61
C PHE A 289 8.19 15.54 7.33
N LEU A 290 7.16 15.51 6.47
CA LEU A 290 6.49 14.29 6.04
C LEU A 290 7.48 13.32 5.37
N TRP A 291 8.34 13.85 4.50
CA TRP A 291 9.38 13.09 3.82
C TRP A 291 10.40 12.49 4.80
N LEU A 292 10.92 13.28 5.72
CA LEU A 292 11.91 12.83 6.71
C LEU A 292 11.34 11.82 7.69
N VAL A 293 10.10 12.01 8.17
CA VAL A 293 9.45 11.02 9.07
C VAL A 293 9.21 9.71 8.34
N PHE A 294 8.80 9.76 7.06
CA PHE A 294 8.70 8.57 6.22
C PHE A 294 10.07 7.88 6.09
N PHE A 295 11.09 8.63 5.76
CA PHE A 295 12.45 8.11 5.62
C PHE A 295 12.94 7.39 6.88
N TYR A 296 12.83 8.03 8.02
CA TYR A 296 13.23 7.44 9.30
C TYR A 296 12.37 6.21 9.64
N GLY A 297 11.05 6.27 9.43
CA GLY A 297 10.15 5.18 9.78
C GLY A 297 10.25 4.00 8.82
N ASP A 298 10.13 4.25 7.54
CA ASP A 298 10.03 3.22 6.51
C ASP A 298 11.40 2.60 6.19
N HIS A 299 12.39 3.44 5.88
CA HIS A 299 13.69 2.98 5.40
C HIS A 299 14.64 2.58 6.52
N LEU A 300 14.63 3.29 7.65
CA LEU A 300 15.62 3.05 8.69
C LEU A 300 15.09 2.23 9.87
N ASP A 301 13.79 2.40 10.21
CA ASP A 301 13.16 1.68 11.32
C ASP A 301 12.44 0.39 10.87
N ALA A 302 12.38 0.14 9.56
CA ALA A 302 11.68 -0.98 8.92
C ALA A 302 10.19 -1.07 9.29
N MET A 303 9.55 0.08 9.35
CA MET A 303 8.12 0.24 9.65
C MET A 303 7.44 0.89 8.44
N GLN A 304 6.45 0.26 7.86
CA GLN A 304 5.77 0.88 6.72
C GLN A 304 4.90 2.06 7.14
N VAL A 305 5.31 3.26 6.74
CA VAL A 305 4.46 4.45 6.83
C VAL A 305 3.39 4.38 5.72
N ARG A 306 2.14 4.11 6.09
CA ARG A 306 1.07 3.78 5.13
C ARG A 306 0.01 4.86 4.98
N SER A 307 0.31 6.10 5.33
CA SER A 307 -0.41 7.30 4.93
C SER A 307 0.44 8.54 5.23
N LEU A 308 0.31 9.55 4.37
CA LEU A 308 0.89 10.88 4.59
C LEU A 308 -0.17 11.89 5.06
N SER A 309 -1.22 11.42 5.73
CA SER A 309 -2.37 12.23 6.15
C SER A 309 -3.23 12.72 4.98
N GLN A 310 -4.16 13.63 5.26
CA GLN A 310 -4.90 14.41 4.27
C GLN A 310 -4.06 15.64 3.94
N ILE A 311 -3.30 15.52 2.85
CA ILE A 311 -2.26 16.50 2.54
C ILE A 311 -2.82 17.90 2.23
N ASP A 312 -4.00 17.98 1.61
CA ASP A 312 -4.67 19.22 1.33
C ASP A 312 -5.09 19.97 2.61
N VAL A 313 -5.69 19.25 3.56
CA VAL A 313 -6.06 19.80 4.88
C VAL A 313 -4.83 20.23 5.66
N THR A 314 -3.78 19.43 5.61
CA THR A 314 -2.54 19.67 6.34
C THR A 314 -1.77 20.86 5.79
N LEU A 315 -1.69 21.02 4.46
CA LEU A 315 -0.90 22.06 3.82
C LEU A 315 -1.60 23.41 3.74
N THR A 316 -2.93 23.44 3.63
CA THR A 316 -3.69 24.68 3.39
C THR A 316 -3.33 25.81 4.34
N PRO A 317 -3.32 25.65 5.68
CA PRO A 317 -3.02 26.77 6.59
C PRO A 317 -1.60 27.32 6.43
N TYR A 318 -0.62 26.45 6.10
CA TYR A 318 0.75 26.87 5.87
C TYR A 318 0.91 27.57 4.52
N TYR A 319 0.31 27.03 3.47
CA TYR A 319 0.36 27.61 2.14
C TYR A 319 -0.29 28.99 2.10
N ASP A 320 -1.45 29.15 2.69
CA ASP A 320 -2.15 30.44 2.74
C ASP A 320 -1.32 31.49 3.50
N ALA A 321 -0.72 31.10 4.62
CA ALA A 321 0.16 31.96 5.39
C ALA A 321 1.44 32.32 4.61
N ASP A 322 1.98 31.39 3.82
CA ASP A 322 3.18 31.60 3.00
C ASP A 322 2.89 32.57 1.85
N VAL A 323 1.77 32.39 1.16
CA VAL A 323 1.34 33.28 0.06
C VAL A 323 1.05 34.69 0.61
N ALA A 324 0.29 34.79 1.71
CA ALA A 324 -0.03 36.08 2.34
C ALA A 324 1.23 36.86 2.79
N ALA A 325 2.27 36.14 3.22
CA ALA A 325 3.54 36.73 3.64
C ALA A 325 4.57 36.90 2.49
N GLY A 326 4.22 36.54 1.25
CA GLY A 326 5.12 36.59 0.10
C GLY A 326 6.33 35.63 0.20
N ARG A 327 6.25 34.57 1.02
CA ARG A 327 7.32 33.58 1.19
C ARG A 327 7.38 32.55 0.06
N THR A 328 6.26 32.33 -0.62
CA THR A 328 6.15 31.43 -1.79
C THR A 328 5.16 31.97 -2.82
N THR A 329 5.24 31.44 -4.04
CA THR A 329 4.26 31.62 -5.10
C THR A 329 3.59 30.30 -5.42
N GLU A 330 2.44 30.31 -6.11
CA GLU A 330 1.81 29.07 -6.58
C GLU A 330 2.76 28.28 -7.48
N ALA A 331 3.50 28.94 -8.37
CA ALA A 331 4.46 28.28 -9.26
C ALA A 331 5.56 27.54 -8.49
N GLU A 332 6.14 28.17 -7.47
CA GLU A 332 7.13 27.53 -6.63
C GLU A 332 6.54 26.39 -5.81
N PHE A 333 5.37 26.57 -5.23
CA PHE A 333 4.70 25.51 -4.47
C PHE A 333 4.33 24.30 -5.34
N ARG A 334 3.88 24.52 -6.59
CA ARG A 334 3.65 23.45 -7.57
C ARG A 334 4.93 22.70 -7.88
N GLU A 335 6.05 23.39 -8.00
CA GLU A 335 7.35 22.76 -8.23
C GLU A 335 7.79 21.91 -7.01
N GLN A 336 7.65 22.44 -5.79
CA GLN A 336 7.92 21.69 -4.56
C GLN A 336 7.05 20.44 -4.44
N LEU A 337 5.75 20.57 -4.75
CA LEU A 337 4.83 19.42 -4.80
C LEU A 337 5.24 18.39 -5.85
N LYS A 338 5.65 18.82 -7.05
CA LYS A 338 6.13 17.94 -8.11
C LYS A 338 7.32 17.11 -7.62
N HIS A 339 8.33 17.76 -7.07
CA HIS A 339 9.49 17.08 -6.49
C HIS A 339 9.11 16.18 -5.31
N PHE A 340 8.17 16.58 -4.47
CA PHE A 340 7.65 15.74 -3.39
C PHE A 340 7.01 14.46 -3.93
N LEU A 341 6.16 14.56 -4.95
CA LEU A 341 5.56 13.38 -5.58
C LEU A 341 6.61 12.48 -6.23
N TRP A 342 7.67 13.07 -6.80
CA TRP A 342 8.79 12.33 -7.38
C TRP A 342 9.59 11.53 -6.35
N GLN A 343 9.67 11.98 -5.08
CA GLN A 343 10.29 11.18 -4.01
C GLN A 343 9.64 9.79 -3.93
N TRP A 344 8.31 9.76 -3.95
CA TRP A 344 7.54 8.51 -3.87
C TRP A 344 7.63 7.68 -5.15
N GLY A 345 7.70 8.33 -6.29
CA GLY A 345 7.89 7.70 -7.59
C GLY A 345 9.26 7.05 -7.75
N SER A 346 10.28 7.57 -7.08
CA SER A 346 11.65 7.05 -7.13
C SER A 346 11.91 5.85 -6.22
N ILE A 347 11.03 5.63 -5.23
CA ILE A 347 11.13 4.48 -4.33
C ILE A 347 10.46 3.27 -4.97
N CYS A 348 11.14 2.13 -5.04
CA CYS A 348 10.57 0.84 -5.40
C CYS A 348 9.57 0.38 -4.35
N PHE A 349 8.43 1.03 -4.29
CA PHE A 349 7.40 0.69 -3.36
C PHE A 349 6.22 0.06 -4.09
N TYR A 350 6.25 -1.25 -4.22
CA TYR A 350 5.26 -2.02 -4.96
C TYR A 350 3.81 -1.67 -4.60
N TRP A 351 3.52 -1.42 -3.30
CA TRP A 351 2.17 -1.16 -2.81
C TRP A 351 1.71 0.30 -2.94
N ASN A 352 2.51 1.17 -3.49
CA ASN A 352 2.34 2.62 -3.63
C ASN A 352 2.09 3.35 -2.30
N GLN A 353 2.63 4.55 -2.18
CA GLN A 353 2.47 5.38 -0.98
C GLN A 353 1.08 6.04 -0.98
N PRO A 354 0.25 5.83 0.06
CA PRO A 354 -1.05 6.51 0.15
C PRO A 354 -0.91 7.97 0.58
N ILE A 355 -1.67 8.83 -0.10
CA ILE A 355 -1.90 10.23 0.28
C ILE A 355 -3.42 10.45 0.35
N GLY A 356 -3.92 11.00 1.46
CA GLY A 356 -5.32 11.32 1.64
C GLY A 356 -5.68 12.71 1.10
N LEU A 357 -6.89 12.87 0.59
CA LEU A 357 -7.49 14.15 0.17
C LEU A 357 -8.98 14.21 0.55
N GLY A 358 -9.49 15.41 0.73
CA GLY A 358 -10.92 15.68 0.84
C GLY A 358 -11.57 15.25 2.16
N GLY A 359 -12.89 15.11 2.16
CA GLY A 359 -13.72 14.79 3.30
C GLY A 359 -14.61 15.94 3.75
N THR A 360 -15.14 15.88 4.97
CA THR A 360 -16.12 16.82 5.52
C THR A 360 -15.55 17.57 6.71
N ARG A 361 -15.72 18.88 6.75
CA ARG A 361 -15.39 19.78 7.88
C ARG A 361 -16.38 19.66 9.01
N LYS A 362 -16.02 20.25 10.17
CA LYS A 362 -16.90 20.26 11.35
C LYS A 362 -18.23 21.00 11.11
N ASP A 363 -18.22 22.01 10.26
CA ASP A 363 -19.41 22.79 9.87
C ASP A 363 -20.27 22.13 8.78
N GLY A 364 -19.90 20.92 8.33
CA GLY A 364 -20.59 20.17 7.30
C GLY A 364 -20.19 20.56 5.88
N THR A 365 -19.28 21.51 5.68
CA THR A 365 -18.75 21.87 4.35
C THR A 365 -17.67 20.90 3.90
N SER A 366 -17.29 20.93 2.63
CA SER A 366 -16.26 20.06 2.09
C SER A 366 -14.85 20.52 2.48
N GLU A 367 -13.95 19.57 2.72
CA GLU A 367 -12.52 19.82 2.86
C GLU A 367 -11.83 20.13 1.53
N PHE A 368 -12.41 19.75 0.38
CA PHE A 368 -11.84 20.10 -0.91
C PHE A 368 -11.74 21.63 -1.09
N ASN A 369 -10.52 22.09 -1.35
CA ASN A 369 -10.17 23.51 -1.39
C ASN A 369 -9.21 23.83 -2.56
N HIS A 370 -8.66 25.04 -2.61
CA HIS A 370 -7.73 25.44 -3.67
C HIS A 370 -6.40 24.65 -3.63
N VAL A 371 -5.93 24.26 -2.45
CA VAL A 371 -4.74 23.40 -2.34
C VAL A 371 -5.02 21.99 -2.85
N SER A 372 -6.23 21.44 -2.59
CA SER A 372 -6.66 20.18 -3.19
C SER A 372 -6.58 20.22 -4.72
N LYS A 373 -7.00 21.35 -5.32
CA LYS A 373 -6.93 21.55 -6.77
C LYS A 373 -5.49 21.56 -7.26
N ILE A 374 -4.59 22.30 -6.60
CA ILE A 374 -3.17 22.36 -6.96
C ILE A 374 -2.55 20.96 -6.88
N VAL A 375 -2.80 20.22 -5.78
CA VAL A 375 -2.28 18.85 -5.61
C VAL A 375 -2.78 17.93 -6.71
N LEU A 376 -4.08 17.96 -7.06
CA LEU A 376 -4.63 17.12 -8.11
C LEU A 376 -4.09 17.48 -9.50
N ASP A 377 -3.90 18.77 -9.79
CA ASP A 377 -3.33 19.22 -11.06
C ASP A 377 -1.88 18.74 -11.20
N VAL A 378 -1.06 18.91 -10.17
CA VAL A 378 0.34 18.43 -10.18
C VAL A 378 0.40 16.91 -10.27
N ALA A 379 -0.46 16.18 -9.55
CA ALA A 379 -0.52 14.73 -9.63
C ALA A 379 -0.92 14.22 -11.01
N ASP A 380 -1.84 14.91 -11.68
CA ASP A 380 -2.27 14.59 -13.04
C ASP A 380 -1.16 14.84 -14.07
N GLU A 381 -0.44 15.96 -13.94
CA GLU A 381 0.74 16.28 -14.76
C GLU A 381 1.84 15.24 -14.60
N CYS A 382 2.16 14.84 -13.35
CA CYS A 382 3.20 13.85 -13.08
C CYS A 382 2.85 12.44 -13.58
N ALA A 383 1.56 12.10 -13.57
CA ALA A 383 1.04 10.82 -14.04
C ALA A 383 1.74 9.57 -13.45
N LEU A 384 2.21 9.64 -12.21
CA LEU A 384 2.95 8.56 -11.56
C LEU A 384 2.03 7.45 -11.02
N PRO A 385 2.44 6.17 -11.04
CA PRO A 385 1.70 5.11 -10.36
C PRO A 385 1.73 5.27 -8.83
N THR A 386 2.79 5.86 -8.29
CA THR A 386 2.96 6.18 -6.87
C THR A 386 3.42 7.64 -6.72
N PRO A 387 2.85 8.40 -5.78
CA PRO A 387 1.88 8.01 -4.76
C PRO A 387 0.49 7.71 -5.32
N LYS A 388 -0.32 6.97 -4.56
CA LYS A 388 -1.75 6.79 -4.82
C LYS A 388 -2.56 7.72 -3.96
N PHE A 389 -3.64 8.26 -4.50
CA PHE A 389 -4.53 9.16 -3.78
C PHE A 389 -5.75 8.40 -3.28
N LEU A 390 -5.95 8.42 -1.97
CA LEU A 390 -7.14 7.92 -1.30
C LEU A 390 -8.05 9.10 -1.00
N VAL A 391 -9.08 9.27 -1.83
CA VAL A 391 -9.89 10.49 -1.84
C VAL A 391 -11.18 10.27 -1.07
N LYS A 392 -11.36 10.98 0.04
CA LYS A 392 -12.57 10.93 0.87
C LYS A 392 -13.73 11.63 0.15
N ILE A 393 -14.70 10.83 -0.26
CA ILE A 393 -15.91 11.28 -0.94
C ILE A 393 -17.08 11.29 0.04
N ALA A 394 -17.75 12.40 0.10
CA ALA A 394 -18.95 12.63 0.89
C ALA A 394 -20.07 13.23 0.02
N PRO A 395 -21.33 13.27 0.49
CA PRO A 395 -22.44 13.89 -0.25
C PRO A 395 -22.19 15.35 -0.63
N ASN A 396 -21.41 16.07 0.19
CA ASN A 396 -21.01 17.46 -0.01
C ASN A 396 -19.75 17.66 -0.87
N THR A 397 -19.18 16.60 -1.44
CA THR A 397 -18.03 16.70 -2.35
C THR A 397 -18.40 17.55 -3.56
N PRO A 398 -17.65 18.65 -3.84
CA PRO A 398 -17.98 19.57 -4.93
C PRO A 398 -17.93 18.89 -6.30
N ASP A 399 -18.80 19.31 -7.21
CA ASP A 399 -18.84 18.73 -8.57
C ASP A 399 -17.53 18.90 -9.33
N TRP A 400 -16.81 20.02 -9.16
CA TRP A 400 -15.51 20.21 -9.80
C TRP A 400 -14.49 19.15 -9.36
N ALA A 401 -14.49 18.80 -8.07
CA ALA A 401 -13.58 17.79 -7.54
C ALA A 401 -13.95 16.40 -8.07
N MET A 402 -15.24 16.05 -8.02
CA MET A 402 -15.71 14.77 -8.58
C MET A 402 -15.38 14.66 -10.08
N ASP A 403 -15.61 15.70 -10.86
CA ASP A 403 -15.34 15.70 -12.30
C ASP A 403 -13.85 15.54 -12.57
N LYS A 404 -12.98 16.30 -11.86
CA LYS A 404 -11.51 16.16 -11.99
C LYS A 404 -11.04 14.77 -11.62
N LEU A 405 -11.48 14.22 -10.49
CA LEU A 405 -11.07 12.91 -10.01
C LEU A 405 -11.50 11.79 -10.96
N LEU A 406 -12.73 11.83 -11.47
CA LEU A 406 -13.24 10.84 -12.41
C LEU A 406 -12.55 10.96 -13.79
N ASP A 407 -12.24 12.18 -14.24
CA ASP A 407 -11.44 12.38 -15.43
C ASP A 407 -10.02 11.83 -15.28
N MET A 408 -9.39 12.03 -14.15
CA MET A 408 -8.11 11.42 -13.82
C MET A 408 -8.21 9.89 -13.78
N ALA A 409 -9.26 9.33 -13.15
CA ALA A 409 -9.46 7.89 -13.06
C ALA A 409 -9.62 7.22 -14.42
N ARG A 410 -10.41 7.80 -15.34
CA ARG A 410 -10.57 7.25 -16.69
C ARG A 410 -9.30 7.35 -17.55
N ARG A 411 -8.33 8.17 -17.14
CA ARG A 411 -7.00 8.30 -17.74
C ARG A 411 -5.94 7.55 -16.93
N HIS A 412 -6.33 6.52 -16.18
CA HIS A 412 -5.46 5.58 -15.46
C HIS A 412 -4.64 6.19 -14.30
N ARG A 413 -5.05 7.34 -13.76
CA ARG A 413 -4.36 7.92 -12.60
C ARG A 413 -4.63 7.10 -11.34
N SER A 414 -3.66 7.09 -10.42
CA SER A 414 -3.68 6.24 -9.22
C SER A 414 -4.60 6.81 -8.13
N LEU A 415 -5.91 6.52 -8.23
CA LEU A 415 -6.96 7.03 -7.35
C LEU A 415 -7.81 5.91 -6.75
N CYS A 416 -8.28 6.10 -5.51
CA CYS A 416 -9.37 5.36 -4.89
C CYS A 416 -10.41 6.35 -4.36
N PHE A 417 -11.69 6.09 -4.63
CA PHE A 417 -12.81 6.87 -4.12
C PHE A 417 -13.29 6.23 -2.81
N CYS A 418 -13.06 6.92 -1.71
CA CYS A 418 -13.28 6.43 -0.35
C CYS A 418 -14.55 7.04 0.23
N GLY A 419 -15.60 6.24 0.46
CA GLY A 419 -16.92 6.67 0.90
C GLY A 419 -16.97 6.98 2.40
N GLU A 420 -16.99 8.25 2.76
CA GLU A 420 -16.98 8.71 4.15
C GLU A 420 -18.16 8.15 4.96
N GLN A 421 -19.34 8.02 4.35
CA GLN A 421 -20.56 7.52 5.02
C GLN A 421 -20.42 6.07 5.47
N GLY A 422 -19.98 5.17 4.57
CA GLY A 422 -19.80 3.75 4.89
C GLY A 422 -18.77 3.53 5.97
N MET A 423 -17.64 4.23 5.88
CA MET A 423 -16.57 4.17 6.89
C MET A 423 -17.00 4.76 8.24
N THR A 424 -17.75 5.87 8.24
CA THR A 424 -18.32 6.45 9.47
C THR A 424 -19.25 5.47 10.16
N ARG A 425 -20.12 4.75 9.42
CA ARG A 425 -20.98 3.72 9.98
C ARG A 425 -20.18 2.64 10.70
N ILE A 426 -19.10 2.17 10.09
CA ILE A 426 -18.21 1.17 10.69
C ILE A 426 -17.53 1.72 11.95
N MET A 427 -16.93 2.89 11.89
CA MET A 427 -16.23 3.47 13.04
C MET A 427 -17.20 3.73 14.22
N LYS A 428 -18.41 4.19 13.92
CA LYS A 428 -19.47 4.36 14.95
C LYS A 428 -19.82 3.04 15.63
N SER A 429 -19.94 1.95 14.89
CA SER A 429 -20.20 0.61 15.47
C SER A 429 -19.07 0.13 16.39
N GLN A 430 -17.85 0.64 16.20
CA GLN A 430 -16.67 0.38 17.02
C GLN A 430 -16.52 1.39 18.19
N GLY A 431 -17.49 2.29 18.39
CA GLY A 431 -17.52 3.24 19.50
C GLY A 431 -16.67 4.49 19.30
N TYR A 432 -16.34 4.86 18.06
CA TYR A 432 -15.65 6.12 17.75
C TYR A 432 -16.63 7.31 17.78
N SER A 433 -16.16 8.45 18.23
CA SER A 433 -16.91 9.71 18.26
C SER A 433 -17.12 10.31 16.87
N ASP A 434 -18.02 11.29 16.73
CA ASP A 434 -18.21 12.03 15.49
C ASP A 434 -16.93 12.72 15.01
N GLU A 435 -16.18 13.29 15.94
CA GLU A 435 -14.89 13.94 15.65
C GLU A 435 -13.88 12.93 15.07
N GLN A 436 -13.75 11.77 15.70
CA GLN A 436 -12.85 10.71 15.23
C GLN A 436 -13.27 10.18 13.87
N CYS A 437 -14.56 9.97 13.63
CA CYS A 437 -15.06 9.58 12.32
C CYS A 437 -14.78 10.63 11.25
N ARG A 438 -15.01 11.91 11.55
CA ARG A 438 -14.78 13.02 10.63
C ARG A 438 -13.29 13.16 10.27
N THR A 439 -12.42 13.00 11.25
CA THR A 439 -10.97 13.16 11.10
C THR A 439 -10.25 11.86 10.78
N MET A 440 -10.98 10.79 10.39
CA MET A 440 -10.38 9.52 9.99
C MET A 440 -9.36 9.70 8.88
N ILE A 441 -8.32 8.90 8.94
CA ILE A 441 -7.23 8.86 7.96
C ILE A 441 -7.41 7.64 7.07
N MET A 442 -7.29 7.85 5.76
CA MET A 442 -7.17 6.76 4.79
C MET A 442 -5.74 6.23 4.80
N LYS A 443 -5.59 4.91 4.85
CA LYS A 443 -4.28 4.25 4.89
C LYS A 443 -4.26 3.00 4.00
N GLY A 444 -3.08 2.46 3.79
CA GLY A 444 -2.91 1.19 3.11
C GLY A 444 -3.46 1.19 1.69
N CYS A 445 -4.29 0.20 1.38
CA CYS A 445 -4.94 0.04 0.09
C CYS A 445 -6.38 0.55 0.09
N TYR A 446 -7.13 0.19 1.13
CA TYR A 446 -8.56 0.47 1.27
C TYR A 446 -8.96 0.75 2.72
N GLU A 447 -8.00 0.66 3.63
CA GLU A 447 -8.22 0.73 5.06
C GLU A 447 -8.35 2.19 5.53
N PHE A 448 -8.94 2.37 6.67
CA PHE A 448 -9.13 3.66 7.35
C PHE A 448 -8.97 3.48 8.86
N ALA A 449 -8.65 4.56 9.55
CA ALA A 449 -8.46 4.55 10.98
C ALA A 449 -8.66 5.93 11.59
N ASP A 450 -8.83 5.98 12.91
CA ASP A 450 -8.71 7.22 13.66
C ASP A 450 -7.27 7.77 13.56
N ARG A 451 -7.13 9.08 13.43
CA ARG A 451 -5.82 9.75 13.31
C ARG A 451 -4.88 9.56 14.49
N CYS A 452 -5.41 9.14 15.65
CA CYS A 452 -4.64 8.87 16.87
C CYS A 452 -4.26 7.39 17.05
N ASN A 453 -4.69 6.49 16.16
CA ASN A 453 -4.63 5.07 16.43
C ASN A 453 -4.51 4.26 15.15
N THR A 454 -3.31 4.25 14.62
CA THR A 454 -3.10 3.75 13.26
C THR A 454 -2.20 2.53 13.20
N ASN A 455 -2.29 1.69 14.20
CA ASN A 455 -1.47 0.49 14.38
C ASN A 455 -2.26 -0.80 14.17
N GLU A 456 -3.10 -0.83 13.14
CA GLU A 456 -3.78 -2.05 12.72
C GLU A 456 -2.82 -2.97 11.98
N THR A 457 -2.80 -4.24 12.33
CA THR A 457 -2.01 -5.26 11.64
C THR A 457 -2.86 -6.01 10.61
N LEU A 458 -2.21 -6.45 9.55
CA LEU A 458 -2.77 -7.28 8.48
C LEU A 458 -1.93 -8.56 8.33
N PRO A 459 -1.98 -9.47 9.30
CA PRO A 459 -1.02 -10.56 9.40
C PRO A 459 -1.11 -11.60 8.28
N GLY A 460 -2.19 -11.61 7.49
CA GLY A 460 -2.35 -12.58 6.41
C GLY A 460 -3.76 -12.71 5.89
N THR A 461 -4.07 -13.86 5.32
CA THR A 461 -5.31 -14.10 4.57
C THR A 461 -5.85 -15.51 4.79
N TYR A 462 -7.17 -15.68 4.64
CA TYR A 462 -7.84 -16.96 4.62
C TYR A 462 -8.65 -17.15 3.34
N ASN A 463 -8.87 -18.41 2.97
CA ASN A 463 -9.50 -18.82 1.73
C ASN A 463 -10.88 -19.44 1.99
N LEU A 464 -11.92 -18.71 1.62
CA LEU A 464 -13.31 -19.19 1.75
C LEU A 464 -13.61 -20.40 0.86
N LEU A 465 -12.99 -20.48 -0.32
CA LEU A 465 -13.25 -21.56 -1.26
C LEU A 465 -12.72 -22.91 -0.79
N ARG A 466 -11.60 -22.92 -0.05
CA ARG A 466 -10.85 -24.14 0.27
C ARG A 466 -11.71 -25.30 0.81
N PRO A 467 -12.70 -25.09 1.71
CA PRO A 467 -13.51 -26.20 2.21
C PRO A 467 -14.39 -26.88 1.15
N VAL A 468 -14.87 -26.17 0.13
CA VAL A 468 -15.77 -26.73 -0.87
C VAL A 468 -15.12 -27.90 -1.64
N PRO A 469 -14.00 -27.69 -2.38
CA PRO A 469 -13.32 -28.82 -3.02
C PRO A 469 -12.76 -29.84 -2.01
N ALA A 470 -12.46 -29.43 -0.76
CA ALA A 470 -11.99 -30.36 0.25
C ALA A 470 -13.06 -31.35 0.71
N ILE A 471 -14.31 -30.94 0.83
CA ILE A 471 -15.44 -31.87 1.14
C ILE A 471 -15.56 -32.91 0.03
N LEU A 472 -15.52 -32.47 -1.22
CA LEU A 472 -15.67 -33.33 -2.38
C LEU A 472 -14.47 -34.28 -2.57
N ASP A 473 -13.24 -33.83 -2.27
CA ASP A 473 -12.04 -34.65 -2.29
C ASP A 473 -12.05 -35.73 -1.17
N ASP A 474 -12.52 -35.36 0.03
CA ASP A 474 -12.69 -36.31 1.15
C ASP A 474 -13.74 -37.38 0.81
N ILE A 475 -14.81 -37.04 0.10
CA ILE A 475 -15.83 -37.99 -0.38
C ILE A 475 -15.24 -38.88 -1.49
N TYR A 476 -14.55 -38.30 -2.46
CA TYR A 476 -13.87 -39.03 -3.52
C TYR A 476 -12.90 -40.10 -2.94
N ARG A 477 -12.12 -39.72 -1.95
CA ARG A 477 -11.16 -40.61 -1.26
C ARG A 477 -11.80 -41.60 -0.27
N GLY A 478 -13.11 -41.51 -0.06
CA GLY A 478 -13.79 -42.33 0.93
C GLY A 478 -13.50 -42.01 2.40
N VAL A 479 -12.94 -40.84 2.66
CA VAL A 479 -12.65 -40.34 4.03
C VAL A 479 -13.91 -39.76 4.67
N PHE A 480 -14.82 -39.22 3.86
CA PHE A 480 -16.09 -38.65 4.33
C PHE A 480 -17.27 -39.36 3.65
N ASP A 481 -18.25 -39.82 4.45
CA ASP A 481 -19.44 -40.49 3.96
C ASP A 481 -20.43 -39.48 3.37
N PRO A 482 -20.72 -39.52 2.03
CA PRO A 482 -21.68 -38.63 1.40
C PRO A 482 -23.12 -38.78 1.94
N ALA A 483 -23.50 -39.92 2.53
CA ALA A 483 -24.79 -40.09 3.16
C ALA A 483 -25.03 -39.12 4.33
N LYS A 484 -24.01 -38.52 4.89
CA LYS A 484 -24.12 -37.43 5.89
C LYS A 484 -24.54 -36.09 5.31
N LEU A 485 -24.56 -35.97 3.99
CA LEU A 485 -24.91 -34.75 3.26
C LEU A 485 -26.10 -34.99 2.29
N PRO A 486 -27.27 -35.43 2.82
CA PRO A 486 -28.42 -35.81 1.98
C PRO A 486 -29.10 -34.60 1.33
N THR A 487 -28.85 -33.39 1.83
CA THR A 487 -29.45 -32.14 1.33
C THR A 487 -28.36 -31.05 1.15
N TYR A 488 -28.68 -30.05 0.35
CA TYR A 488 -27.80 -28.89 0.19
C TYR A 488 -27.53 -28.19 1.53
N GLU A 489 -28.53 -28.07 2.40
CA GLU A 489 -28.36 -27.45 3.70
C GLU A 489 -27.40 -28.25 4.60
N ALA A 490 -27.38 -29.57 4.49
CA ALA A 490 -26.37 -30.39 5.17
C ALA A 490 -24.95 -30.15 4.61
N PHE A 491 -24.81 -29.99 3.29
CA PHE A 491 -23.54 -29.63 2.66
C PHE A 491 -23.07 -28.25 3.10
N LYS A 492 -23.95 -27.28 3.10
CA LYS A 492 -23.70 -25.90 3.55
C LYS A 492 -23.30 -25.85 5.02
N ALA A 493 -23.94 -26.64 5.89
CA ALA A 493 -23.57 -26.76 7.30
C ALA A 493 -22.16 -27.34 7.50
N GLU A 494 -21.78 -28.37 6.71
CA GLU A 494 -20.42 -28.94 6.76
C GLU A 494 -19.39 -27.93 6.25
N TYR A 495 -19.68 -27.15 5.21
CA TYR A 495 -18.86 -26.04 4.76
C TYR A 495 -18.65 -25.01 5.90
N GLU A 496 -19.71 -24.56 6.53
CA GLU A 496 -19.66 -23.63 7.66
C GLU A 496 -18.79 -24.16 8.79
N ARG A 497 -19.01 -25.41 9.19
CA ARG A 497 -18.23 -26.07 10.25
C ARG A 497 -16.72 -26.02 9.94
N ARG A 498 -16.34 -26.29 8.69
CA ARG A 498 -14.92 -26.28 8.27
C ARG A 498 -14.32 -24.88 8.23
N ILE A 499 -15.07 -23.87 7.78
CA ILE A 499 -14.60 -22.49 7.80
C ILE A 499 -14.44 -21.98 9.23
N ARG A 500 -15.41 -22.24 10.11
CA ARG A 500 -15.32 -21.83 11.54
C ARG A 500 -14.10 -22.44 12.22
N ALA A 501 -13.82 -23.71 11.97
CA ALA A 501 -12.63 -24.40 12.50
C ALA A 501 -11.33 -23.81 11.92
N THR A 502 -11.32 -23.48 10.63
CA THR A 502 -10.19 -22.84 9.96
C THR A 502 -9.88 -21.46 10.57
N LEU A 503 -10.88 -20.61 10.72
CA LEU A 503 -10.72 -19.26 11.29
C LEU A 503 -10.34 -19.30 12.77
N ALA A 504 -10.91 -20.23 13.57
CA ALA A 504 -10.50 -20.41 14.95
C ALA A 504 -9.01 -20.77 15.08
N THR A 505 -8.52 -21.66 14.20
CA THR A 505 -7.12 -22.08 14.18
C THR A 505 -6.19 -20.95 13.71
N ALA A 506 -6.59 -20.18 12.69
CA ALA A 506 -5.86 -19.01 12.20
C ALA A 506 -5.75 -17.95 13.28
N ARG A 507 -6.88 -17.58 13.89
CA ARG A 507 -6.96 -16.57 14.96
C ARG A 507 -6.06 -16.94 16.15
N LYS A 508 -6.11 -18.20 16.60
CA LYS A 508 -5.21 -18.70 17.67
C LYS A 508 -3.73 -18.48 17.30
N THR A 509 -3.36 -18.79 16.06
CA THR A 509 -1.96 -18.65 15.60
C THR A 509 -1.54 -17.18 15.49
N ILE A 510 -2.41 -16.32 14.99
CA ILE A 510 -2.16 -14.87 14.89
C ILE A 510 -2.00 -14.29 16.30
N PHE A 511 -2.91 -14.65 17.22
CA PHE A 511 -2.84 -14.19 18.61
C PHE A 511 -1.50 -14.54 19.27
N GLU A 512 -0.99 -15.76 19.05
CA GLU A 512 0.31 -16.19 19.57
C GLU A 512 1.47 -15.40 18.93
N TYR A 513 1.42 -15.10 17.65
CA TYR A 513 2.45 -14.32 16.95
C TYR A 513 2.48 -12.86 17.36
N GLU A 514 1.32 -12.22 17.45
CA GLU A 514 1.21 -10.78 17.70
C GLU A 514 1.65 -10.36 19.10
N LYS A 515 1.65 -11.29 20.08
CA LYS A 515 2.26 -11.05 21.39
C LYS A 515 3.71 -10.58 21.33
N HIS A 516 4.41 -10.96 20.26
CA HIS A 516 5.85 -10.75 20.10
C HIS A 516 6.20 -9.67 19.08
N LEU A 517 5.24 -8.88 18.58
CA LEU A 517 5.56 -7.80 17.64
C LEU A 517 6.58 -6.83 18.24
N GLY A 518 6.35 -6.32 19.45
CA GLY A 518 7.29 -5.44 20.15
C GLY A 518 8.62 -6.10 20.53
N ASP A 519 8.66 -7.44 20.70
CA ASP A 519 9.90 -8.18 20.99
C ASP A 519 10.78 -8.33 19.75
N VAL A 520 10.17 -8.35 18.58
CA VAL A 520 10.89 -8.48 17.29
C VAL A 520 11.29 -7.11 16.77
N ASN A 521 10.32 -6.22 16.58
CA ASN A 521 10.55 -4.90 16.00
C ASN A 521 9.92 -3.80 16.87
N PRO A 522 10.51 -3.49 18.04
CA PRO A 522 10.06 -2.36 18.84
C PRO A 522 10.21 -1.08 18.02
N SER A 523 9.09 -0.38 17.84
CA SER A 523 9.02 0.80 16.98
C SER A 523 9.72 2.00 17.59
N ASN A 524 10.63 2.62 16.85
CA ASN A 524 11.20 3.90 17.25
C ASN A 524 10.29 5.07 16.79
N VAL A 525 10.10 5.21 15.48
CA VAL A 525 9.44 6.38 14.90
C VAL A 525 7.94 6.42 15.23
N PHE A 526 7.23 5.27 15.15
CA PHE A 526 5.81 5.25 15.50
C PHE A 526 5.58 5.51 16.98
N THR A 527 6.37 4.91 17.87
CA THR A 527 6.28 5.18 19.31
C THR A 527 6.58 6.64 19.62
N LEU A 528 7.60 7.24 18.96
CA LEU A 528 7.92 8.67 19.08
C LEU A 528 6.79 9.57 18.56
N SER A 529 5.96 9.11 17.64
CA SER A 529 4.83 9.88 17.16
C SER A 529 3.65 9.93 18.12
N SER A 530 3.55 8.98 19.09
CA SER A 530 2.42 8.83 20.00
C SER A 530 2.76 9.25 21.43
N GLU A 531 2.16 10.35 21.90
CA GLU A 531 2.29 10.74 23.32
C GLU A 531 1.65 9.70 24.24
N TYR A 532 0.54 9.08 23.82
CA TYR A 532 -0.14 8.06 24.58
C TYR A 532 0.75 6.83 24.81
N ALA A 533 1.45 6.35 23.79
CA ALA A 533 2.38 5.24 23.90
C ALA A 533 3.56 5.58 24.86
N ILE A 534 4.15 6.78 24.69
CA ILE A 534 5.28 7.23 25.52
C ILE A 534 4.85 7.38 26.98
N ALA A 535 3.71 8.00 27.26
CA ALA A 535 3.24 8.21 28.63
C ALA A 535 2.98 6.89 29.38
N ARG A 536 2.53 5.86 28.66
CA ARG A 536 2.27 4.51 29.22
C ARG A 536 3.52 3.64 29.31
N GLY A 537 4.61 4.00 28.67
CA GLY A 537 5.79 3.16 28.56
C GLY A 537 5.53 1.89 27.72
N LYS A 538 4.65 1.98 26.72
CA LYS A 538 4.26 0.87 25.84
C LYS A 538 4.72 1.13 24.42
N ASP A 539 5.26 0.11 23.77
CA ASP A 539 5.59 0.20 22.34
C ASP A 539 4.30 0.31 21.52
N ALA A 540 4.35 1.07 20.40
CA ALA A 540 3.20 1.26 19.53
C ALA A 540 2.60 -0.06 19.02
N PHE A 541 3.40 -1.13 18.86
CA PHE A 541 2.92 -2.45 18.47
C PHE A 541 2.56 -3.38 19.64
N ALA A 542 2.81 -2.95 20.85
CA ALA A 542 2.53 -3.72 22.07
C ALA A 542 1.53 -2.99 22.98
N ASP A 543 0.29 -2.83 22.52
CA ASP A 543 -0.75 -2.10 23.23
C ASP A 543 -0.42 -0.60 23.48
N GLY A 544 0.31 0.00 22.55
CA GLY A 544 0.74 1.40 22.66
C GLY A 544 -0.28 2.41 22.13
N CYS A 545 -1.30 2.01 21.40
CA CYS A 545 -2.36 2.89 20.94
C CYS A 545 -3.53 2.98 21.93
N GLU A 546 -4.22 4.11 21.96
CA GLU A 546 -5.40 4.28 22.80
C GLU A 546 -6.56 3.40 22.33
N LYS A 547 -6.79 3.40 21.02
CA LYS A 547 -7.73 2.54 20.30
C LYS A 547 -7.03 1.98 19.06
N GLY A 548 -7.64 1.08 18.34
CA GLY A 548 -7.15 0.69 17.01
C GLY A 548 -5.92 -0.22 17.02
N ASN A 549 -5.58 -0.88 18.12
CA ASN A 549 -4.62 -2.00 18.12
C ASN A 549 -5.23 -3.25 17.46
N ASN A 550 -6.05 -3.06 16.42
CA ASN A 550 -6.83 -4.12 15.81
C ASN A 550 -5.97 -5.03 14.92
N THR A 551 -6.50 -6.19 14.64
CA THR A 551 -5.94 -7.17 13.71
C THR A 551 -6.95 -7.41 12.60
N ALA A 552 -6.73 -6.85 11.43
CA ALA A 552 -7.56 -7.12 10.25
C ALA A 552 -7.06 -8.39 9.55
N TYR A 553 -8.00 -9.25 9.13
CA TYR A 553 -7.64 -10.52 8.50
C TYR A 553 -8.34 -10.65 7.14
N PHE A 554 -7.54 -10.76 6.09
CA PHE A 554 -7.99 -10.69 4.71
C PHE A 554 -8.85 -11.88 4.30
N MET A 555 -10.04 -11.60 3.80
CA MET A 555 -10.96 -12.57 3.19
C MET A 555 -10.65 -12.74 1.70
N THR A 556 -10.50 -13.96 1.24
CA THR A 556 -10.22 -14.26 -0.17
C THR A 556 -11.25 -15.22 -0.74
N ALA A 557 -11.59 -15.05 -2.02
CA ALA A 557 -12.43 -15.95 -2.81
C ALA A 557 -13.93 -15.90 -2.51
N LEU A 558 -14.51 -14.77 -2.07
CA LEU A 558 -15.95 -14.70 -1.79
C LEU A 558 -16.77 -15.08 -3.03
N GLY A 559 -16.58 -14.41 -4.16
CA GLY A 559 -17.37 -14.67 -5.39
C GLY A 559 -17.22 -16.10 -5.90
N THR A 560 -15.98 -16.61 -5.99
CA THR A 560 -15.74 -18.00 -6.40
C THR A 560 -16.39 -19.02 -5.46
N THR A 561 -16.45 -18.70 -4.16
CA THR A 561 -17.09 -19.57 -3.16
C THR A 561 -18.60 -19.62 -3.34
N VAL A 562 -19.24 -18.47 -3.55
CA VAL A 562 -20.67 -18.38 -3.85
C VAL A 562 -20.98 -19.20 -5.08
N ASP A 563 -20.25 -19.00 -6.18
CA ASP A 563 -20.43 -19.70 -7.45
C ASP A 563 -20.24 -21.21 -7.30
N ALA A 564 -19.24 -21.65 -6.54
CA ALA A 564 -18.95 -23.05 -6.28
C ALA A 564 -20.05 -23.74 -5.45
N LEU A 565 -20.55 -23.07 -4.41
CA LEU A 565 -21.67 -23.60 -3.60
C LEU A 565 -22.96 -23.69 -4.40
N LEU A 566 -23.26 -22.70 -5.25
CA LEU A 566 -24.42 -22.72 -6.13
C LEU A 566 -24.30 -23.83 -7.19
N ALA A 567 -23.12 -24.08 -7.73
CA ALA A 567 -22.91 -25.19 -8.66
C ALA A 567 -23.16 -26.55 -7.99
N VAL A 568 -22.69 -26.75 -6.74
CA VAL A 568 -23.03 -27.96 -5.98
C VAL A 568 -24.52 -28.06 -5.77
N LYS A 569 -25.20 -26.99 -5.36
CA LYS A 569 -26.64 -26.96 -5.18
C LYS A 569 -27.37 -27.36 -6.45
N GLU A 570 -27.05 -26.70 -7.55
CA GLU A 570 -27.74 -26.90 -8.85
C GLU A 570 -27.52 -28.31 -9.38
N TYR A 571 -26.28 -28.76 -9.52
CA TYR A 571 -25.97 -29.98 -10.25
C TYR A 571 -26.14 -31.26 -9.41
N VAL A 572 -25.97 -31.17 -8.08
CA VAL A 572 -26.12 -32.34 -7.21
C VAL A 572 -27.53 -32.44 -6.63
N TYR A 573 -28.06 -31.35 -6.06
CA TYR A 573 -29.28 -31.42 -5.27
C TYR A 573 -30.56 -31.04 -6.04
N GLU A 574 -30.49 -30.04 -6.93
CA GLU A 574 -31.67 -29.63 -7.73
C GLU A 574 -31.86 -30.47 -8.98
N ARG A 575 -30.85 -30.49 -9.85
CA ARG A 575 -30.93 -31.26 -11.14
C ARG A 575 -30.68 -32.75 -10.98
N LYS A 576 -29.94 -33.13 -9.92
CA LYS A 576 -29.52 -34.52 -9.66
C LYS A 576 -28.76 -35.12 -10.83
N GLU A 577 -28.03 -34.33 -11.59
CA GLU A 577 -27.20 -34.76 -12.72
C GLU A 577 -25.89 -35.42 -12.23
N LEU A 578 -25.46 -35.13 -11.03
CA LEU A 578 -24.24 -35.66 -10.43
C LEU A 578 -24.49 -36.07 -8.98
N SER A 579 -23.85 -37.14 -8.54
CA SER A 579 -23.62 -37.37 -7.10
C SER A 579 -22.45 -36.54 -6.59
N LEU A 580 -22.36 -36.34 -5.28
CA LEU A 580 -21.19 -35.70 -4.64
C LEU A 580 -19.89 -36.40 -4.98
N LYS A 581 -19.93 -37.76 -5.10
CA LYS A 581 -18.76 -38.58 -5.43
C LYS A 581 -18.31 -38.36 -6.87
N GLU A 582 -19.24 -38.35 -7.83
CA GLU A 582 -18.94 -38.06 -9.23
C GLU A 582 -18.38 -36.66 -9.40
N PHE A 583 -18.97 -35.67 -8.72
CA PHE A 583 -18.43 -34.31 -8.75
C PHE A 583 -16.99 -34.25 -8.15
N GLY A 584 -16.76 -34.97 -7.06
CA GLY A 584 -15.41 -35.10 -6.47
C GLY A 584 -14.41 -35.71 -7.43
N THR A 585 -14.81 -36.74 -8.21
CA THR A 585 -14.00 -37.38 -9.26
C THR A 585 -13.64 -36.39 -10.36
N ILE A 586 -14.64 -35.67 -10.89
CA ILE A 586 -14.43 -34.63 -11.93
C ILE A 586 -13.42 -33.56 -11.49
N LEU A 587 -13.54 -33.08 -10.25
CA LEU A 587 -12.62 -32.08 -9.71
C LEU A 587 -11.20 -32.68 -9.49
N HIS A 588 -11.11 -33.91 -9.03
CA HIS A 588 -9.83 -34.62 -8.89
C HIS A 588 -9.10 -34.74 -10.23
N GLU A 589 -9.83 -35.05 -11.29
CA GLU A 589 -9.39 -35.14 -12.69
C GLU A 589 -9.24 -33.77 -13.36
N ASN A 590 -9.42 -32.68 -12.61
CA ASN A 590 -9.23 -31.32 -13.10
C ASN A 590 -10.08 -30.96 -14.33
N TRP A 591 -11.34 -31.45 -14.36
CA TRP A 591 -12.31 -31.30 -15.47
C TRP A 591 -11.93 -32.02 -16.76
N GLU A 592 -10.92 -32.89 -16.75
CA GLU A 592 -10.55 -33.69 -17.93
C GLU A 592 -11.71 -34.58 -18.38
N GLY A 593 -12.03 -34.53 -19.67
CA GLY A 593 -13.19 -35.26 -20.22
C GLY A 593 -14.56 -34.61 -19.95
N HIS A 594 -14.63 -33.55 -19.11
CA HIS A 594 -15.90 -32.93 -18.69
C HIS A 594 -16.07 -31.47 -19.15
N GLU A 595 -15.37 -31.07 -20.21
CA GLU A 595 -15.37 -29.67 -20.69
C GLU A 595 -16.80 -29.13 -21.05
N PRO A 596 -17.72 -29.90 -21.65
CA PRO A 596 -19.09 -29.43 -21.90
C PRO A 596 -19.84 -29.04 -20.62
N LEU A 597 -19.71 -29.82 -19.54
CA LEU A 597 -20.29 -29.53 -18.24
C LEU A 597 -19.62 -28.29 -17.63
N ARG A 598 -18.30 -28.23 -17.67
CA ARG A 598 -17.53 -27.10 -17.17
C ARG A 598 -17.97 -25.78 -17.82
N LEU A 599 -18.05 -25.74 -19.13
CA LEU A 599 -18.48 -24.56 -19.88
C LEU A 599 -19.95 -24.19 -19.59
N ARG A 600 -20.83 -25.15 -19.36
CA ARG A 600 -22.22 -24.91 -18.95
C ARG A 600 -22.25 -24.20 -17.56
N ILE A 601 -21.45 -24.67 -16.61
CA ILE A 601 -21.33 -24.06 -15.29
C ILE A 601 -20.74 -22.64 -15.40
N LEU A 602 -19.67 -22.45 -16.16
CA LEU A 602 -19.04 -21.14 -16.36
C LEU A 602 -20.00 -20.10 -16.97
N ARG A 603 -20.84 -20.51 -17.89
CA ARG A 603 -21.83 -19.65 -18.60
C ARG A 603 -23.14 -19.46 -17.82
N GLY A 604 -23.31 -20.12 -16.69
CA GLY A 604 -24.49 -19.95 -15.84
C GLY A 604 -24.58 -18.50 -15.32
N LYS A 605 -25.80 -17.96 -15.28
CA LYS A 605 -26.05 -16.56 -14.86
C LYS A 605 -26.24 -16.41 -13.35
N ARG A 606 -26.57 -17.48 -12.65
CA ARG A 606 -26.77 -17.52 -11.19
C ARG A 606 -25.42 -17.48 -10.49
N LYS A 607 -24.83 -16.29 -10.46
CA LYS A 607 -23.47 -16.05 -9.97
C LYS A 607 -23.37 -14.73 -9.19
N TRP A 608 -22.37 -14.66 -8.34
CA TRP A 608 -22.00 -13.44 -7.62
C TRP A 608 -21.62 -12.33 -8.60
N GLY A 609 -22.20 -11.15 -8.42
CA GLY A 609 -21.99 -9.97 -9.26
C GLY A 609 -23.12 -9.69 -10.26
N ASN A 610 -24.04 -10.61 -10.47
CA ASN A 610 -25.14 -10.48 -11.45
C ASN A 610 -26.49 -10.06 -10.82
N ASN A 611 -26.48 -9.65 -9.57
CA ASN A 611 -27.66 -9.32 -8.80
C ASN A 611 -28.69 -10.47 -8.75
N ASP A 612 -28.20 -11.71 -8.77
CA ASP A 612 -29.04 -12.88 -8.57
C ASP A 612 -29.43 -13.00 -7.09
N PRO A 613 -30.72 -13.13 -6.75
CA PRO A 613 -31.18 -13.12 -5.38
C PRO A 613 -30.57 -14.22 -4.50
N GLU A 614 -30.32 -15.40 -5.08
CA GLU A 614 -29.78 -16.52 -4.32
C GLU A 614 -28.25 -16.36 -4.11
N ALA A 615 -27.54 -15.92 -5.16
CA ALA A 615 -26.14 -15.57 -5.05
C ALA A 615 -25.91 -14.44 -4.04
N ASN A 616 -26.76 -13.42 -4.06
CA ASN A 616 -26.74 -12.30 -3.12
C ASN A 616 -26.94 -12.77 -1.68
N ALA A 617 -27.98 -13.56 -1.43
CA ALA A 617 -28.27 -14.11 -0.10
C ALA A 617 -27.12 -14.99 0.43
N LEU A 618 -26.54 -15.81 -0.45
CA LEU A 618 -25.43 -16.70 -0.11
C LEU A 618 -24.14 -15.91 0.18
N GLY A 619 -23.84 -14.90 -0.61
CA GLY A 619 -22.66 -14.02 -0.39
C GLY A 619 -22.76 -13.24 0.92
N GLY A 620 -23.93 -12.64 1.22
CA GLY A 620 -24.20 -11.98 2.49
C GLY A 620 -24.07 -12.94 3.69
N TRP A 621 -24.62 -14.17 3.56
CA TRP A 621 -24.49 -15.18 4.60
C TRP A 621 -23.03 -15.60 4.84
N ILE A 622 -22.22 -15.77 3.78
CA ILE A 622 -20.79 -16.13 3.92
C ILE A 622 -20.03 -15.00 4.62
N ALA A 623 -20.25 -13.75 4.23
CA ALA A 623 -19.59 -12.60 4.84
C ALA A 623 -19.95 -12.47 6.32
N HIS A 624 -21.24 -12.61 6.65
CA HIS A 624 -21.74 -12.60 8.04
C HIS A 624 -21.13 -13.73 8.88
N MET A 625 -21.13 -14.95 8.38
CA MET A 625 -20.53 -16.11 9.02
C MET A 625 -19.04 -15.90 9.31
N ALA A 626 -18.29 -15.39 8.32
CA ALA A 626 -16.87 -15.10 8.48
C ALA A 626 -16.64 -13.96 9.48
N GLY A 627 -17.42 -12.88 9.37
CA GLY A 627 -17.41 -11.76 10.31
C GLY A 627 -17.68 -12.21 11.74
N SER A 628 -18.67 -13.07 11.97
CA SER A 628 -18.99 -13.61 13.30
C SER A 628 -17.85 -14.42 13.94
N CYS A 629 -16.89 -14.89 13.14
CA CYS A 629 -15.70 -15.60 13.63
C CYS A 629 -14.54 -14.68 14.01
N LEU A 630 -14.59 -13.41 13.62
CA LEU A 630 -13.47 -12.46 13.74
C LEU A 630 -13.88 -11.19 14.49
N ASN A 631 -14.92 -10.50 14.00
CA ASN A 631 -15.25 -9.16 14.46
C ASN A 631 -15.50 -9.08 15.97
N GLY A 632 -14.82 -8.13 16.62
CA GLY A 632 -14.97 -7.86 18.04
C GLY A 632 -14.28 -8.87 18.96
N ILE A 633 -13.66 -9.92 18.44
CA ILE A 633 -12.95 -10.89 19.28
C ILE A 633 -11.60 -10.29 19.71
N PRO A 634 -11.29 -10.27 21.03
CA PRO A 634 -10.04 -9.69 21.51
C PRO A 634 -8.79 -10.31 20.88
N ASN A 635 -7.85 -9.47 20.49
CA ASN A 635 -6.50 -9.87 20.07
C ASN A 635 -5.50 -9.80 21.23
N SER A 636 -4.22 -10.03 20.98
CA SER A 636 -3.17 -10.02 22.01
C SER A 636 -2.57 -8.62 22.31
N ARG A 637 -3.05 -7.57 21.63
CA ARG A 637 -2.50 -6.22 21.67
C ARG A 637 -3.46 -5.16 22.20
N GLY A 638 -4.52 -5.58 22.91
CA GLY A 638 -5.52 -4.67 23.49
C GLY A 638 -6.60 -4.18 22.53
N GLY A 639 -6.61 -4.68 21.29
CA GLY A 639 -7.64 -4.46 20.28
C GLY A 639 -8.47 -5.70 19.99
N VAL A 640 -9.10 -5.73 18.82
CA VAL A 640 -9.95 -6.83 18.36
C VAL A 640 -9.55 -7.31 16.96
N PHE A 641 -9.99 -8.53 16.63
CA PHE A 641 -9.96 -8.99 15.25
C PHE A 641 -11.08 -8.31 14.46
N LEU A 642 -10.78 -8.02 13.19
CA LEU A 642 -11.70 -7.47 12.19
C LEU A 642 -11.62 -8.29 10.91
N ASN A 643 -12.76 -8.59 10.31
CA ASN A 643 -12.83 -9.18 8.98
C ASN A 643 -12.58 -8.10 7.93
N SER A 644 -11.79 -8.42 6.89
CA SER A 644 -11.43 -7.50 5.82
C SER A 644 -11.87 -8.06 4.47
N GLY A 645 -12.51 -7.26 3.65
CA GLY A 645 -12.89 -7.59 2.28
C GLY A 645 -11.75 -7.55 1.28
N HIS A 646 -10.56 -7.15 1.71
CA HIS A 646 -9.37 -7.06 0.90
C HIS A 646 -8.66 -8.41 0.77
N SER A 647 -8.17 -8.73 -0.40
CA SER A 647 -7.43 -9.97 -0.65
C SER A 647 -5.95 -9.75 -0.99
N ALA A 648 -5.51 -8.49 -1.18
CA ALA A 648 -4.20 -8.16 -1.76
C ALA A 648 -3.93 -9.00 -3.03
N ARG A 649 -2.83 -9.72 -3.09
CA ARG A 649 -2.53 -10.71 -4.16
C ARG A 649 -2.83 -12.14 -3.75
N ALA A 650 -3.46 -12.35 -2.60
CA ALA A 650 -3.75 -13.70 -2.11
C ALA A 650 -4.67 -14.48 -3.05
N PHE A 651 -5.52 -13.83 -3.82
CA PHE A 651 -6.38 -14.47 -4.81
C PHE A 651 -5.59 -15.28 -5.86
N ILE A 652 -4.40 -14.83 -6.26
CA ILE A 652 -3.50 -15.56 -7.17
C ILE A 652 -2.84 -16.73 -6.41
N TRP A 653 -2.24 -16.40 -5.27
CA TRP A 653 -1.47 -17.37 -4.51
C TRP A 653 -2.34 -18.48 -3.93
N MET A 654 -3.47 -18.16 -3.36
CA MET A 654 -4.43 -19.12 -2.81
C MET A 654 -4.98 -20.05 -3.90
N GLY A 655 -5.29 -19.51 -5.09
CA GLY A 655 -5.73 -20.30 -6.23
C GLY A 655 -4.70 -21.35 -6.66
N ARG A 656 -3.41 -21.00 -6.62
CA ARG A 656 -2.31 -21.92 -6.99
C ARG A 656 -2.18 -23.12 -6.05
N HIS A 657 -2.67 -23.02 -4.81
CA HIS A 657 -2.52 -24.05 -3.78
C HIS A 657 -3.75 -24.95 -3.61
N ILE A 658 -4.82 -24.70 -4.35
CA ILE A 658 -6.04 -25.53 -4.30
C ILE A 658 -6.34 -26.19 -5.64
N GLY A 659 -7.04 -27.32 -5.56
CA GLY A 659 -7.50 -28.11 -6.70
C GLY A 659 -8.53 -27.37 -7.55
N ALA A 660 -9.10 -28.04 -8.54
CA ALA A 660 -10.26 -27.59 -9.27
C ALA A 660 -11.46 -27.36 -8.33
N SER A 661 -12.41 -26.51 -8.72
CA SER A 661 -13.59 -26.19 -7.92
C SER A 661 -14.89 -26.27 -8.73
N PRO A 662 -16.04 -26.44 -8.04
CA PRO A 662 -17.33 -26.70 -8.68
C PRO A 662 -17.83 -25.60 -9.63
N ASP A 663 -17.35 -24.35 -9.46
CA ASP A 663 -17.67 -23.20 -10.31
C ASP A 663 -17.09 -23.28 -11.74
N GLY A 664 -16.34 -24.33 -12.05
CA GLY A 664 -15.67 -24.55 -13.34
C GLY A 664 -14.19 -24.13 -13.38
N ARG A 665 -13.64 -23.63 -12.26
CA ARG A 665 -12.24 -23.26 -12.12
C ARG A 665 -11.35 -24.51 -12.16
N LYS A 666 -10.26 -24.46 -12.93
CA LYS A 666 -9.23 -25.51 -12.98
C LYS A 666 -8.21 -25.34 -11.85
N ARG A 667 -7.47 -26.40 -11.56
CA ARG A 667 -6.39 -26.40 -10.57
C ARG A 667 -5.35 -25.34 -10.90
N GLY A 668 -4.99 -24.52 -9.90
CA GLY A 668 -3.95 -23.51 -10.03
C GLY A 668 -4.41 -22.19 -10.62
N GLU A 669 -5.62 -22.10 -11.16
CA GLU A 669 -6.21 -20.82 -11.57
C GLU A 669 -6.50 -19.94 -10.35
N GLU A 670 -6.51 -18.62 -10.55
CA GLU A 670 -6.83 -17.68 -9.48
C GLU A 670 -8.28 -17.82 -9.01
N VAL A 671 -8.55 -17.29 -7.83
CA VAL A 671 -9.89 -17.14 -7.26
C VAL A 671 -10.35 -15.69 -7.34
N SER A 672 -11.58 -15.38 -6.98
CA SER A 672 -12.07 -13.99 -6.96
C SER A 672 -11.28 -13.13 -5.96
N LYS A 673 -11.02 -11.89 -6.36
CA LYS A 673 -10.31 -10.91 -5.54
C LYS A 673 -11.27 -10.02 -4.78
N ASN A 674 -10.88 -9.56 -3.60
CA ASN A 674 -11.67 -8.68 -2.77
C ASN A 674 -13.11 -9.19 -2.62
N LEU A 675 -14.10 -8.29 -2.68
CA LEU A 675 -15.52 -8.64 -2.71
C LEU A 675 -16.05 -8.82 -4.14
N SER A 676 -15.18 -8.70 -5.14
CA SER A 676 -15.52 -8.75 -6.57
C SER A 676 -15.92 -10.16 -7.02
N PRO A 677 -16.65 -10.29 -8.12
CA PRO A 677 -16.96 -11.57 -8.75
C PRO A 677 -15.71 -12.34 -9.19
N THR A 678 -15.91 -13.63 -9.47
CA THR A 678 -14.95 -14.40 -10.28
C THR A 678 -14.77 -13.71 -11.62
N MET A 679 -13.55 -13.66 -12.13
CA MET A 679 -13.24 -12.98 -13.38
C MET A 679 -14.13 -13.44 -14.53
N GLY A 680 -14.86 -12.51 -15.15
CA GLY A 680 -15.78 -12.77 -16.26
C GLY A 680 -17.12 -13.39 -15.86
N ALA A 681 -17.44 -13.48 -14.56
CA ALA A 681 -18.75 -13.94 -14.08
C ALA A 681 -19.81 -12.82 -14.03
N ASP A 682 -19.37 -11.56 -13.97
CA ASP A 682 -20.19 -10.35 -13.89
C ASP A 682 -20.72 -9.91 -15.28
N THR A 683 -21.65 -10.66 -15.83
CA THR A 683 -22.19 -10.44 -17.19
C THR A 683 -23.37 -9.47 -17.26
N GLU A 684 -23.97 -9.11 -16.13
CA GLU A 684 -25.16 -8.23 -16.07
C GLU A 684 -24.78 -6.75 -15.84
N GLY A 685 -23.48 -6.43 -15.94
CA GLY A 685 -22.94 -5.05 -15.90
C GLY A 685 -22.72 -4.47 -14.49
N VAL A 686 -22.11 -3.28 -14.46
CA VAL A 686 -21.65 -2.63 -13.22
C VAL A 686 -22.79 -2.28 -12.26
N THR A 687 -23.99 -1.98 -12.76
CA THR A 687 -25.15 -1.67 -11.92
C THR A 687 -25.58 -2.91 -11.11
N ALA A 688 -25.61 -4.08 -11.76
CA ALA A 688 -25.88 -5.34 -11.10
C ALA A 688 -24.81 -5.68 -10.06
N LEU A 689 -23.54 -5.40 -10.37
CA LEU A 689 -22.43 -5.59 -9.43
C LEU A 689 -22.59 -4.71 -8.17
N VAL A 690 -22.89 -3.43 -8.32
CA VAL A 690 -23.16 -2.51 -7.19
C VAL A 690 -24.35 -2.98 -6.37
N ALA A 691 -25.42 -3.43 -7.03
CA ALA A 691 -26.59 -4.00 -6.35
C ALA A 691 -26.25 -5.30 -5.58
N THR A 692 -25.45 -6.19 -6.17
CA THR A 692 -24.97 -7.40 -5.48
C THR A 692 -24.27 -7.06 -4.16
N LEU A 693 -23.34 -6.09 -4.17
CA LEU A 693 -22.58 -5.74 -2.97
C LEU A 693 -23.43 -5.12 -1.87
N SER A 694 -24.58 -4.52 -2.19
CA SER A 694 -25.51 -4.00 -1.18
C SER A 694 -26.13 -5.08 -0.29
N HIS A 695 -25.97 -6.36 -0.65
CA HIS A 695 -26.41 -7.50 0.15
C HIS A 695 -25.35 -8.01 1.15
N VAL A 696 -24.17 -7.42 1.14
CA VAL A 696 -23.15 -7.62 2.21
C VAL A 696 -23.20 -6.44 3.15
N ASP A 697 -23.46 -6.68 4.42
CA ASP A 697 -23.37 -5.63 5.44
C ASP A 697 -21.89 -5.25 5.66
N ASN A 698 -21.55 -3.96 5.55
CA ASN A 698 -20.19 -3.49 5.78
C ASN A 698 -19.73 -3.69 7.24
N LEU A 699 -20.64 -3.92 8.18
CA LEU A 699 -20.31 -4.30 9.56
C LEU A 699 -19.83 -5.76 9.68
N ASP A 700 -20.09 -6.59 8.68
CA ASP A 700 -19.51 -7.94 8.60
C ASP A 700 -18.07 -7.92 8.08
N VAL A 701 -17.66 -6.80 7.46
CA VAL A 701 -16.33 -6.61 6.85
C VAL A 701 -15.75 -5.25 7.27
N PRO A 702 -15.59 -5.00 8.58
CA PRO A 702 -15.38 -3.66 9.12
C PRO A 702 -13.95 -3.12 8.99
N ALA A 703 -12.99 -3.89 8.48
CA ALA A 703 -11.65 -3.37 8.25
C ALA A 703 -11.55 -2.57 6.94
N ASP A 704 -12.30 -2.98 5.92
CA ASP A 704 -12.41 -2.33 4.62
C ASP A 704 -13.56 -2.94 3.80
N PHE A 705 -13.99 -2.25 2.77
CA PHE A 705 -15.07 -2.72 1.89
C PHE A 705 -14.82 -2.25 0.45
N PRO A 706 -13.94 -2.95 -0.31
CA PRO A 706 -13.49 -2.51 -1.62
C PRO A 706 -14.31 -3.08 -2.76
N LEU A 707 -14.51 -2.27 -3.81
CA LEU A 707 -15.08 -2.65 -5.10
C LEU A 707 -14.10 -2.31 -6.23
N ASP A 708 -13.75 -3.32 -7.01
CA ASP A 708 -12.99 -3.17 -8.26
C ASP A 708 -13.94 -3.11 -9.45
N VAL A 709 -13.95 -2.01 -10.18
CA VAL A 709 -14.79 -1.82 -11.37
C VAL A 709 -13.90 -1.76 -12.60
N MET A 710 -14.25 -2.54 -13.62
CA MET A 710 -13.65 -2.44 -14.95
C MET A 710 -14.66 -1.94 -15.95
N LEU A 711 -14.31 -0.90 -16.71
CA LEU A 711 -15.19 -0.25 -17.69
C LEU A 711 -14.49 -0.21 -19.04
N HIS A 712 -15.29 -0.34 -20.11
CA HIS A 712 -14.77 -0.09 -21.45
C HIS A 712 -14.65 1.43 -21.69
N PRO A 713 -13.61 1.92 -22.38
CA PRO A 713 -13.43 3.36 -22.64
C PRO A 713 -14.65 4.02 -23.28
N SER A 714 -15.37 3.33 -24.18
CA SER A 714 -16.57 3.88 -24.81
C SER A 714 -17.73 4.19 -23.85
N ALA A 715 -17.80 3.48 -22.72
CA ALA A 715 -18.84 3.70 -21.70
C ALA A 715 -18.59 4.96 -20.86
N VAL A 716 -17.36 5.45 -20.83
CA VAL A 716 -16.92 6.58 -19.98
C VAL A 716 -16.49 7.81 -20.77
N GLN A 717 -16.78 7.83 -22.09
CA GLN A 717 -16.48 8.95 -22.95
C GLN A 717 -17.42 10.14 -22.66
N TRP A 718 -16.91 11.33 -22.92
CA TRP A 718 -17.64 12.59 -22.85
C TRP A 718 -18.25 12.87 -21.45
N ARG A 719 -19.07 13.88 -21.35
CA ARG A 719 -19.76 14.29 -20.11
C ARG A 719 -20.69 13.17 -19.61
N LYS A 720 -21.43 12.51 -20.50
CA LYS A 720 -22.38 11.45 -20.14
C LYS A 720 -21.67 10.25 -19.46
N GLY A 721 -20.50 9.87 -19.97
CA GLY A 721 -19.70 8.81 -19.33
C GLY A 721 -19.20 9.19 -17.95
N LEU A 722 -18.75 10.44 -17.78
CA LEU A 722 -18.32 10.97 -16.49
C LEU A 722 -19.48 11.00 -15.48
N ASP A 723 -20.68 11.42 -15.91
CA ASP A 723 -21.88 11.42 -15.06
C ASP A 723 -22.30 10.01 -14.66
N ALA A 724 -22.15 9.02 -15.55
CA ALA A 724 -22.38 7.62 -15.22
C ALA A 724 -21.41 7.11 -14.16
N MET A 725 -20.11 7.40 -14.29
CA MET A 725 -19.13 7.06 -13.26
C MET A 725 -19.43 7.74 -11.93
N LYS A 726 -19.84 9.01 -11.96
CA LYS A 726 -20.26 9.77 -10.77
C LYS A 726 -21.43 9.09 -10.06
N ALA A 727 -22.43 8.64 -10.83
CA ALA A 727 -23.59 7.93 -10.30
C ALA A 727 -23.19 6.59 -9.65
N ILE A 728 -22.29 5.83 -10.28
CA ILE A 728 -21.76 4.56 -9.71
C ILE A 728 -21.10 4.83 -8.35
N VAL A 729 -20.19 5.81 -8.27
CA VAL A 729 -19.51 6.15 -7.02
C VAL A 729 -20.51 6.55 -5.94
N ARG A 730 -21.42 7.47 -6.24
CA ARG A 730 -22.43 7.94 -5.29
C ARG A 730 -23.36 6.83 -4.82
N GLN A 731 -23.84 5.97 -5.75
CA GLN A 731 -24.74 4.88 -5.39
C GLN A 731 -24.02 3.81 -4.55
N TYR A 732 -22.78 3.45 -4.92
CA TYR A 732 -22.01 2.49 -4.15
C TYR A 732 -21.77 2.96 -2.71
N HIS A 733 -21.39 4.24 -2.53
CA HIS A 733 -21.19 4.80 -1.19
C HIS A 733 -22.48 4.95 -0.40
N ALA A 734 -23.58 5.31 -1.06
CA ALA A 734 -24.90 5.37 -0.43
C ALA A 734 -25.39 4.00 0.06
N ASN A 735 -25.00 2.94 -0.62
CA ASN A 735 -25.28 1.56 -0.22
C ASN A 735 -24.33 1.05 0.90
N GLY A 736 -23.47 1.90 1.46
CA GLY A 736 -22.56 1.53 2.54
C GLY A 736 -21.17 1.06 2.07
N GLY A 737 -20.90 1.11 0.77
CA GLY A 737 -19.58 0.81 0.21
C GLY A 737 -18.51 1.78 0.72
N CYS A 738 -17.29 1.25 0.98
CA CYS A 738 -16.23 2.09 1.53
C CYS A 738 -15.24 2.57 0.46
N VAL A 739 -14.82 1.72 -0.46
CA VAL A 739 -13.84 2.13 -1.47
C VAL A 739 -14.19 1.57 -2.84
N VAL A 740 -14.22 2.42 -3.85
CA VAL A 740 -14.33 1.99 -5.25
C VAL A 740 -13.19 2.56 -6.07
N HIS A 741 -12.72 1.78 -7.02
CA HIS A 741 -11.76 2.23 -8.01
C HIS A 741 -12.05 1.65 -9.40
N PHE A 742 -11.46 2.26 -10.42
CA PHE A 742 -11.76 1.96 -11.82
C PHE A 742 -10.50 1.51 -12.57
N ASN A 743 -10.69 0.52 -13.43
CA ASN A 743 -9.85 0.21 -14.58
C ASN A 743 -10.64 0.51 -15.84
N VAL A 744 -10.06 1.27 -16.77
CA VAL A 744 -10.76 1.72 -17.98
C VAL A 744 -9.91 1.35 -19.19
N PHE A 745 -10.12 0.16 -19.76
CA PHE A 745 -9.34 -0.35 -20.89
C PHE A 745 -10.21 -1.03 -21.93
N SER A 746 -9.77 -1.01 -23.19
CA SER A 746 -10.23 -1.95 -24.21
C SER A 746 -9.23 -3.13 -24.33
N ALA A 747 -9.72 -4.26 -24.81
CA ALA A 747 -8.85 -5.39 -25.08
C ALA A 747 -7.85 -5.09 -26.20
N GLU A 748 -8.25 -4.26 -27.18
CA GLU A 748 -7.41 -3.81 -28.30
C GLU A 748 -6.22 -2.98 -27.79
N GLU A 749 -6.49 -2.00 -26.91
CA GLU A 749 -5.46 -1.17 -26.29
C GLU A 749 -4.44 -2.01 -25.52
N LEU A 750 -4.93 -2.95 -24.69
CA LEU A 750 -4.03 -3.80 -23.90
C LEU A 750 -3.21 -4.76 -24.77
N ARG A 751 -3.76 -5.26 -25.90
CA ARG A 751 -2.99 -6.09 -26.85
C ARG A 751 -1.95 -5.25 -27.61
N ASP A 752 -2.31 -4.03 -28.00
CA ASP A 752 -1.35 -3.12 -28.64
C ASP A 752 -0.22 -2.77 -27.67
N ALA A 753 -0.56 -2.49 -26.41
CA ALA A 753 0.43 -2.24 -25.37
C ALA A 753 1.33 -3.44 -25.05
N GLN A 754 0.81 -4.67 -25.17
CA GLN A 754 1.61 -5.89 -25.01
C GLN A 754 2.57 -6.10 -26.20
N SER A 755 2.14 -5.69 -27.40
CA SER A 755 2.91 -5.85 -28.65
C SER A 755 3.91 -4.72 -28.88
N HIS A 756 3.62 -3.51 -28.40
CA HIS A 756 4.39 -2.29 -28.57
C HIS A 756 4.60 -1.56 -27.23
N PRO A 757 5.28 -2.18 -26.26
CA PRO A 757 5.42 -1.64 -24.91
C PRO A 757 6.05 -0.24 -24.87
N GLU A 758 6.88 0.10 -25.85
CA GLU A 758 7.53 1.41 -26.00
C GLU A 758 6.54 2.56 -26.26
N LYS A 759 5.35 2.28 -26.78
CA LYS A 759 4.30 3.29 -26.98
C LYS A 759 3.47 3.54 -25.71
N TYR A 760 3.54 2.62 -24.76
CA TYR A 760 2.68 2.57 -23.58
C TYR A 760 3.46 2.57 -22.26
N GLU A 761 4.60 3.27 -22.22
CA GLU A 761 5.48 3.29 -21.04
C GLU A 761 4.80 3.76 -19.75
N ASN A 762 3.76 4.58 -19.87
CA ASN A 762 2.98 5.12 -18.75
C ASN A 762 1.60 4.50 -18.58
N LEU A 763 1.24 3.50 -19.37
CA LEU A 763 -0.02 2.81 -19.16
C LEU A 763 -0.01 2.14 -17.79
N GLN A 764 -0.97 2.49 -16.95
CA GLN A 764 -1.07 1.98 -15.59
C GLN A 764 -2.33 1.14 -15.45
N VAL A 765 -2.19 0.00 -14.81
CA VAL A 765 -3.33 -0.83 -14.42
C VAL A 765 -3.44 -0.92 -12.91
N ARG A 766 -4.67 -0.93 -12.43
CA ARG A 766 -4.94 -1.09 -11.02
C ARG A 766 -5.05 -2.56 -10.67
N VAL A 767 -4.17 -3.02 -9.80
CA VAL A 767 -4.13 -4.44 -9.42
C VAL A 767 -5.11 -4.71 -8.28
N CYS A 768 -4.92 -4.07 -7.13
CA CYS A 768 -5.72 -4.28 -5.93
C CYS A 768 -5.43 -3.15 -4.92
N GLY A 769 -5.97 -1.97 -5.13
CA GLY A 769 -5.70 -0.81 -4.27
C GLY A 769 -4.41 -0.05 -4.58
N TRP A 770 -3.68 -0.43 -5.62
CA TRP A 770 -2.49 0.27 -6.12
C TRP A 770 -2.35 0.10 -7.63
N ASN A 771 -1.66 1.04 -8.26
CA ASN A 771 -1.34 0.96 -9.68
C ASN A 771 0.05 0.35 -9.90
N VAL A 772 0.18 -0.38 -11.00
CA VAL A 772 1.46 -0.78 -11.59
C VAL A 772 1.49 -0.34 -13.05
N ARG A 773 2.65 -0.14 -13.61
CA ARG A 773 2.78 0.06 -15.04
C ARG A 773 2.47 -1.25 -15.76
N TRP A 774 1.82 -1.16 -16.91
CA TRP A 774 1.52 -2.31 -17.75
C TRP A 774 2.78 -3.12 -18.08
N ASN A 775 3.86 -2.44 -18.42
CA ASN A 775 5.13 -3.05 -18.80
C ASN A 775 5.88 -3.74 -17.64
N ASP A 776 5.48 -3.45 -16.38
CA ASP A 776 6.04 -4.12 -15.19
C ASP A 776 5.31 -5.43 -14.85
N LEU A 777 4.21 -5.74 -15.54
CA LEU A 777 3.48 -7.00 -15.37
C LEU A 777 4.09 -8.11 -16.23
N ASP A 778 4.11 -9.32 -15.71
CA ASP A 778 4.46 -10.47 -16.52
C ASP A 778 3.35 -10.77 -17.56
N LYS A 779 3.74 -11.43 -18.65
CA LYS A 779 2.82 -11.72 -19.76
C LYS A 779 1.56 -12.48 -19.30
N VAL A 780 1.66 -13.36 -18.32
CA VAL A 780 0.52 -14.13 -17.81
C VAL A 780 -0.48 -13.21 -17.10
N GLU A 781 0.01 -12.22 -16.35
CA GLU A 781 -0.84 -11.21 -15.71
C GLU A 781 -1.46 -10.28 -16.78
N GLN A 782 -0.68 -9.84 -17.78
CA GLN A 782 -1.20 -9.05 -18.91
C GLN A 782 -2.31 -9.78 -19.67
N ASP A 783 -2.11 -11.06 -20.01
CA ASP A 783 -3.11 -11.89 -20.71
C ASP A 783 -4.45 -11.97 -19.93
N LYS A 784 -4.40 -11.96 -18.60
CA LYS A 784 -5.60 -11.93 -17.76
C LYS A 784 -6.37 -10.61 -17.83
N TYR A 785 -5.66 -9.48 -17.85
CA TYR A 785 -6.31 -8.19 -18.04
C TYR A 785 -6.94 -8.07 -19.42
N ILE A 786 -6.28 -8.59 -20.45
CA ILE A 786 -6.83 -8.66 -21.82
C ILE A 786 -8.11 -9.50 -21.83
N ALA A 787 -8.05 -10.70 -21.27
CA ALA A 787 -9.22 -11.60 -21.22
C ALA A 787 -10.40 -10.99 -20.45
N ARG A 788 -10.13 -10.22 -19.38
CA ARG A 788 -11.16 -9.49 -18.64
C ARG A 788 -11.75 -8.36 -19.47
N ALA A 789 -10.93 -7.60 -20.18
CA ALA A 789 -11.41 -6.54 -21.07
C ALA A 789 -12.28 -7.11 -22.22
N GLU A 790 -11.95 -8.29 -22.75
CA GLU A 790 -12.77 -9.01 -23.73
C GLU A 790 -14.14 -9.45 -23.17
N ALA A 791 -14.17 -9.87 -21.91
CA ALA A 791 -15.40 -10.32 -21.27
C ALA A 791 -16.42 -9.19 -21.08
N ILE A 792 -15.98 -7.95 -20.88
CA ILE A 792 -16.86 -6.78 -20.74
C ILE A 792 -17.56 -6.41 -22.05
N MET A 793 -16.99 -6.78 -23.19
CA MET A 793 -17.56 -6.51 -24.50
C MET A 793 -18.61 -7.54 -24.94
N ARG A 794 -18.75 -8.64 -24.22
CA ARG A 794 -19.74 -9.71 -24.49
C ARG A 794 -21.03 -9.47 -23.72
#